data_e969b7e487202dad46ad074ad0dfa4b9
#
_entry.id   e969b7e487202dad46ad074ad0dfa4b9
#
_cell.length_a   1.000
_cell.length_b   1.000
_cell.length_c   1.000
_cell.angle_alpha   90.00
_cell.angle_beta   90.00
_cell.angle_gamma   90.00
#
_symmetry.space_group_name_H-M   'P 1'
#
loop_
_entity.id
_entity.type
_entity.pdbx_description
1 polymer ?
#
loop_
_entity_poly.entity_id
_entity_poly.type
_entity_poly.pdbx_seq_one_letter_code
_entity_poly.pdbx_strand_id
1 'polypeptide(L)'
;RATDLSEEVLAALPAELRALLERWDALVARKEETRARLAVLVDVDLDRSRELLAAGLDEPGYQEALAIAAPALVSTLAARGRRLEDPRVLRTLYTLATRAALKTSPFSGLTTVNEAGQPSTGRSHRMVATHLAYRILSATAQDLAADGALYLEPAPVRRSYSAAPGPDAAGAYGQYPSREVEAEALTVVGEHEYGNGMVFRQETIQPARWLQETHDALTGGGMHAVLSVRDACERVGGADPRLRLERLLASGAIVPHVPWYRGENPFPLLAASLSPEQQRQWGKDLAWLARLDDAVGAADGPGRAELLNRTVRLAERVFPDGELGERPSGFLYEDRESTRSWVDPLEDAPFEQDVKTLGELADPWVARSHIYDLMVARFVSLFGNGGVCKDPLAFFMTIAHAPDGDQEMLRAAGLDYAAGPDEERAALSGGLSGSPRHLGAFLQPVAPSARTYAAGGGLTVVNAFTNANGSLQARFHRLLGSGFRERLATRIRTSWGTERVLEIQASTECNTGQAVSCGLLPPLGLPGEPGAPEAVPLSSLRLVHDPATSTLFLADDAGPVGLAYLGLTPQYLLGGYLSWLVLLSDPWSRLPPFADHWTSRRRDLNGSLPDEVMHSERNVAGRLVTRRESWTFPAHQIAPLMDRDLTTTLLHMDDLRKQWGIPTEVFVHQHMPSQGATFDQHKPRYVDLTSPVSLLALRGW
;
A
#
# COMPACT_ATOMS: atom_id res chain seq x y z
N ARG A 1 31.39 -17.80 -46.85
CA ARG A 1 30.37 -18.26 -47.79
C ARG A 1 31.04 -18.71 -49.08
N ALA A 2 30.45 -19.67 -49.81
CA ALA A 2 30.99 -20.03 -51.15
C ALA A 2 30.93 -18.84 -52.09
N THR A 3 29.88 -17.98 -51.97
CA THR A 3 29.73 -16.74 -52.69
C THR A 3 30.82 -15.69 -52.46
N ASP A 4 31.62 -15.82 -51.40
CA ASP A 4 32.68 -14.88 -51.03
C ASP A 4 34.07 -15.38 -51.54
N LEU A 5 34.12 -16.57 -52.14
CA LEU A 5 35.32 -17.16 -52.71
C LEU A 5 35.34 -16.98 -54.23
N SER A 6 36.53 -16.75 -54.79
CA SER A 6 36.68 -16.73 -56.23
C SER A 6 36.40 -18.09 -56.84
N GLU A 7 35.93 -18.14 -58.12
CA GLU A 7 35.70 -19.38 -58.84
C GLU A 7 36.91 -20.28 -58.89
N GLU A 8 38.11 -19.70 -58.98
CA GLU A 8 39.39 -20.45 -58.97
C GLU A 8 39.62 -21.16 -57.63
N VAL A 9 39.33 -20.48 -56.49
CA VAL A 9 39.46 -21.06 -55.16
C VAL A 9 38.39 -22.15 -54.94
N LEU A 10 37.15 -21.94 -55.37
CA LEU A 10 36.10 -22.93 -55.30
C LEU A 10 36.42 -24.18 -56.14
N ALA A 11 36.99 -23.99 -57.33
CA ALA A 11 37.42 -25.11 -58.21
C ALA A 11 38.56 -25.92 -57.62
N ALA A 12 39.44 -25.29 -56.83
CA ALA A 12 40.58 -25.96 -56.19
C ALA A 12 40.22 -26.73 -54.90
N LEU A 13 38.99 -26.55 -54.37
CA LEU A 13 38.52 -27.27 -53.16
C LEU A 13 38.21 -28.73 -53.50
N PRO A 14 38.49 -29.68 -52.55
CA PRO A 14 37.96 -31.03 -52.63
C PRO A 14 36.44 -31.07 -52.78
N ALA A 15 35.94 -32.03 -53.60
CA ALA A 15 34.54 -32.12 -53.90
C ALA A 15 33.61 -32.16 -52.64
N GLU A 16 34.06 -32.83 -51.57
CA GLU A 16 33.36 -32.92 -50.30
C GLU A 16 33.26 -31.55 -49.60
N LEU A 17 34.32 -30.75 -49.60
CA LEU A 17 34.32 -29.41 -49.03
C LEU A 17 33.47 -28.44 -49.84
N ARG A 18 33.44 -28.58 -51.15
CA ARG A 18 32.56 -27.78 -52.00
C ARG A 18 31.11 -28.09 -51.74
N ALA A 19 30.73 -29.36 -51.66
CA ALA A 19 29.36 -29.78 -51.30
C ALA A 19 28.92 -29.28 -49.91
N LEU A 20 29.83 -29.28 -48.94
CA LEU A 20 29.58 -28.73 -47.61
C LEU A 20 29.33 -27.21 -47.64
N LEU A 21 30.10 -26.46 -48.41
CA LEU A 21 29.94 -25.02 -48.61
C LEU A 21 28.63 -24.68 -49.31
N GLU A 22 28.28 -25.41 -50.37
CA GLU A 22 26.97 -25.23 -51.07
C GLU A 22 25.82 -25.50 -50.12
N ARG A 23 25.91 -26.57 -49.33
CA ARG A 23 24.88 -26.90 -48.32
C ARG A 23 24.78 -25.83 -47.25
N TRP A 24 25.94 -25.29 -46.80
CA TRP A 24 26.01 -24.19 -45.84
C TRP A 24 25.32 -22.94 -46.39
N ASP A 25 25.66 -22.53 -47.66
CA ASP A 25 25.05 -21.34 -48.25
C ASP A 25 23.52 -21.50 -48.45
N ALA A 26 23.09 -22.71 -48.86
CA ALA A 26 21.66 -23.02 -48.94
C ALA A 26 20.95 -22.91 -47.54
N LEU A 27 21.61 -23.34 -46.47
CA LEU A 27 21.09 -23.22 -45.12
C LEU A 27 21.02 -21.76 -44.67
N VAL A 28 22.08 -20.99 -44.98
CA VAL A 28 22.12 -19.53 -44.65
C VAL A 28 21.02 -18.78 -45.43
N ALA A 29 20.86 -19.04 -46.72
CA ALA A 29 19.80 -18.43 -47.54
C ALA A 29 18.41 -18.76 -46.99
N ARG A 30 18.18 -20.02 -46.65
CA ARG A 30 16.91 -20.47 -46.03
C ARG A 30 16.65 -19.82 -44.68
N LYS A 31 17.71 -19.65 -43.86
CA LYS A 31 17.61 -18.94 -42.57
C LYS A 31 17.21 -17.48 -42.76
N GLU A 32 17.81 -16.77 -43.74
CA GLU A 32 17.52 -15.38 -44.03
C GLU A 32 16.06 -15.23 -44.56
N GLU A 33 15.62 -16.11 -45.47
CA GLU A 33 14.25 -16.14 -45.98
C GLU A 33 13.23 -16.39 -44.84
N THR A 34 13.52 -17.37 -43.97
CA THR A 34 12.65 -17.67 -42.83
C THR A 34 12.59 -16.50 -41.84
N ARG A 35 13.70 -15.81 -41.59
CA ARG A 35 13.75 -14.61 -40.75
C ARG A 35 12.94 -13.46 -41.37
N ALA A 36 13.03 -13.25 -42.69
CA ALA A 36 12.23 -12.24 -43.39
C ALA A 36 10.73 -12.53 -43.31
N ARG A 37 10.33 -13.80 -43.45
CA ARG A 37 8.93 -14.22 -43.25
C ARG A 37 8.48 -14.00 -41.83
N LEU A 38 9.32 -14.30 -40.83
CA LEU A 38 8.98 -14.05 -39.43
C LEU A 38 8.80 -12.55 -39.15
N ALA A 39 9.64 -11.68 -39.71
CA ALA A 39 9.48 -10.24 -39.56
C ALA A 39 8.12 -9.76 -40.07
N VAL A 40 7.67 -10.26 -41.22
CA VAL A 40 6.31 -9.95 -41.75
C VAL A 40 5.21 -10.46 -40.81
N LEU A 41 5.36 -11.66 -40.25
CA LEU A 41 4.39 -12.20 -39.26
C LEU A 41 4.37 -11.38 -37.96
N VAL A 42 5.51 -10.88 -37.50
CA VAL A 42 5.60 -9.98 -36.35
C VAL A 42 4.82 -8.70 -36.60
N ASP A 43 4.95 -8.10 -37.78
CA ASP A 43 4.19 -6.90 -38.16
C ASP A 43 2.68 -7.17 -38.24
N VAL A 44 2.28 -8.28 -38.84
CA VAL A 44 0.86 -8.71 -38.89
C VAL A 44 0.27 -8.92 -37.50
N ASP A 45 1.03 -9.54 -36.59
CA ASP A 45 0.57 -9.75 -35.19
C ASP A 45 0.48 -8.45 -34.41
N LEU A 46 1.42 -7.52 -34.61
CA LEU A 46 1.34 -6.18 -34.05
C LEU A 46 0.12 -5.42 -34.55
N ASP A 47 -0.20 -5.50 -35.85
CA ASP A 47 -1.38 -4.85 -36.42
C ASP A 47 -2.66 -5.45 -35.81
N ARG A 48 -2.74 -6.77 -35.73
CA ARG A 48 -3.85 -7.46 -35.06
C ARG A 48 -3.99 -7.03 -33.59
N SER A 49 -2.88 -6.90 -32.87
CA SER A 49 -2.87 -6.45 -31.50
C SER A 49 -3.39 -5.00 -31.36
N ARG A 50 -3.03 -4.12 -32.35
CA ARG A 50 -3.56 -2.76 -32.43
C ARG A 50 -5.07 -2.75 -32.62
N GLU A 51 -5.57 -3.56 -33.54
CA GLU A 51 -7.01 -3.69 -33.82
C GLU A 51 -7.79 -4.17 -32.60
N LEU A 52 -7.30 -5.21 -31.90
CA LEU A 52 -7.94 -5.73 -30.70
C LEU A 52 -7.95 -4.71 -29.55
N LEU A 53 -6.84 -4.00 -29.33
CA LEU A 53 -6.77 -2.96 -28.31
C LEU A 53 -7.64 -1.75 -28.68
N ALA A 54 -7.73 -1.40 -29.95
CA ALA A 54 -8.60 -0.34 -30.44
C ALA A 54 -10.08 -0.70 -30.22
N ALA A 55 -10.48 -1.94 -30.56
CA ALA A 55 -11.83 -2.44 -30.29
C ALA A 55 -12.17 -2.42 -28.80
N GLY A 56 -11.22 -2.77 -27.92
CA GLY A 56 -11.39 -2.65 -26.46
C GLY A 56 -11.67 -1.22 -26.00
N LEU A 57 -11.15 -0.22 -26.72
CA LEU A 57 -11.45 1.18 -26.42
C LEU A 57 -12.88 1.60 -26.78
N ASP A 58 -13.64 0.79 -27.49
CA ASP A 58 -15.05 1.06 -27.78
C ASP A 58 -15.98 0.68 -26.61
N GLU A 59 -15.47 -0.07 -25.66
CA GLU A 59 -16.20 -0.42 -24.43
C GLU A 59 -16.26 0.77 -23.46
N PRO A 60 -17.42 1.40 -23.23
CA PRO A 60 -17.52 2.62 -22.41
C PRO A 60 -16.95 2.44 -21.01
N GLY A 61 -17.24 1.32 -20.35
CA GLY A 61 -16.74 1.01 -19.01
C GLY A 61 -15.22 0.89 -18.96
N TYR A 62 -14.58 0.41 -20.03
CA TYR A 62 -13.13 0.34 -20.13
C TYR A 62 -12.50 1.73 -20.32
N GLN A 63 -13.09 2.58 -21.19
CA GLN A 63 -12.61 3.97 -21.33
C GLN A 63 -12.71 4.77 -20.03
N GLU A 64 -13.83 4.62 -19.30
CA GLU A 64 -14.03 5.26 -18.02
C GLU A 64 -12.97 4.82 -16.99
N ALA A 65 -12.66 3.53 -16.96
CA ALA A 65 -11.65 2.99 -16.05
C ALA A 65 -10.23 3.41 -16.46
N LEU A 66 -9.94 3.46 -17.76
CA LEU A 66 -8.67 3.98 -18.28
C LEU A 66 -8.47 5.46 -17.94
N ALA A 67 -9.52 6.27 -17.95
CA ALA A 67 -9.44 7.67 -17.56
C ALA A 67 -9.01 7.87 -16.12
N ILE A 68 -9.42 6.99 -15.21
CA ILE A 68 -8.93 7.00 -13.82
C ILE A 68 -7.47 6.52 -13.75
N ALA A 69 -7.12 5.48 -14.48
CA ALA A 69 -5.80 4.86 -14.43
C ALA A 69 -4.70 5.69 -15.13
N ALA A 70 -5.06 6.32 -16.26
CA ALA A 70 -4.13 7.02 -17.14
C ALA A 70 -4.84 8.17 -17.89
N PRO A 71 -5.23 9.26 -17.21
CA PRO A 71 -5.99 10.35 -17.81
C PRO A 71 -5.25 11.01 -18.98
N ALA A 72 -3.93 11.16 -18.90
CA ALA A 72 -3.11 11.71 -19.98
C ALA A 72 -3.13 10.83 -21.25
N LEU A 73 -3.17 9.50 -21.09
CA LEU A 73 -3.30 8.58 -22.21
C LEU A 73 -4.64 8.77 -22.91
N VAL A 74 -5.75 8.80 -22.16
CA VAL A 74 -7.10 8.97 -22.73
C VAL A 74 -7.21 10.30 -23.46
N SER A 75 -6.68 11.39 -22.90
CA SER A 75 -6.61 12.70 -23.57
C SER A 75 -5.78 12.65 -24.86
N THR A 76 -4.66 11.92 -24.86
CA THR A 76 -3.82 11.76 -26.06
C THR A 76 -4.56 11.00 -27.15
N LEU A 77 -5.27 9.92 -26.79
CA LEU A 77 -6.08 9.13 -27.73
C LEU A 77 -7.24 9.93 -28.31
N ALA A 78 -7.91 10.74 -27.48
CA ALA A 78 -8.98 11.63 -27.94
C ALA A 78 -8.47 12.69 -28.91
N ALA A 79 -7.33 13.33 -28.62
CA ALA A 79 -6.75 14.38 -29.47
C ALA A 79 -6.13 13.86 -30.77
N ARG A 80 -5.57 12.64 -30.77
CA ARG A 80 -4.83 12.06 -31.90
C ARG A 80 -5.61 11.03 -32.72
N GLY A 81 -6.89 10.82 -32.43
CA GLY A 81 -7.76 9.93 -33.20
C GLY A 81 -7.45 8.45 -33.02
N ARG A 82 -7.13 8.01 -31.81
CA ARG A 82 -6.88 6.59 -31.44
C ARG A 82 -5.75 5.91 -32.24
N ARG A 83 -4.74 6.66 -32.64
CA ARG A 83 -3.60 6.09 -33.36
C ARG A 83 -2.73 5.29 -32.43
N LEU A 84 -2.62 3.98 -32.67
CA LEU A 84 -1.82 3.04 -31.88
C LEU A 84 -0.46 2.71 -32.49
N GLU A 85 -0.03 3.49 -33.48
CA GLU A 85 1.28 3.33 -34.13
C GLU A 85 2.43 3.72 -33.19
N ASP A 86 2.18 4.64 -32.23
CA ASP A 86 3.18 5.01 -31.22
C ASP A 86 3.44 3.82 -30.28
N PRO A 87 4.66 3.26 -30.27
CA PRO A 87 4.98 2.11 -29.42
C PRO A 87 4.77 2.36 -27.93
N ARG A 88 4.84 3.61 -27.46
CA ARG A 88 4.60 3.95 -26.04
C ARG A 88 3.12 3.83 -25.70
N VAL A 89 2.26 4.35 -26.58
CA VAL A 89 0.80 4.24 -26.44
C VAL A 89 0.38 2.78 -26.48
N LEU A 90 0.86 2.01 -27.46
CA LEU A 90 0.57 0.59 -27.61
C LEU A 90 0.97 -0.21 -26.37
N ARG A 91 2.20 -0.02 -25.86
CA ARG A 91 2.69 -0.67 -24.64
C ARG A 91 1.84 -0.35 -23.42
N THR A 92 1.48 0.92 -23.24
CA THR A 92 0.69 1.35 -22.08
C THR A 92 -0.70 0.73 -22.13
N LEU A 93 -1.36 0.75 -23.28
CA LEU A 93 -2.67 0.11 -23.46
C LEU A 93 -2.60 -1.40 -23.23
N TYR A 94 -1.62 -2.08 -23.82
CA TYR A 94 -1.43 -3.51 -23.61
C TYR A 94 -1.22 -3.85 -22.13
N THR A 95 -0.38 -3.07 -21.43
CA THR A 95 -0.13 -3.26 -20.00
C THR A 95 -1.40 -3.07 -19.17
N LEU A 96 -2.24 -2.07 -19.49
CA LEU A 96 -3.49 -1.83 -18.78
C LEU A 96 -4.55 -2.89 -19.11
N ALA A 97 -4.62 -3.36 -20.37
CA ALA A 97 -5.51 -4.44 -20.76
C ALA A 97 -5.16 -5.77 -20.08
N THR A 98 -3.87 -6.14 -20.09
CA THR A 98 -3.41 -7.35 -19.40
C THR A 98 -3.57 -7.24 -17.88
N ARG A 99 -3.38 -6.03 -17.31
CA ARG A 99 -3.71 -5.79 -15.91
C ARG A 99 -5.19 -6.04 -15.63
N ALA A 100 -6.08 -5.52 -16.45
CA ALA A 100 -7.53 -5.70 -16.29
C ALA A 100 -7.94 -7.17 -16.38
N ALA A 101 -7.32 -7.92 -17.29
CA ALA A 101 -7.65 -9.33 -17.54
C ALA A 101 -7.07 -10.28 -16.48
N LEU A 102 -5.89 -9.99 -15.93
CA LEU A 102 -5.08 -10.98 -15.21
C LEU A 102 -4.73 -10.60 -13.77
N LYS A 103 -4.91 -9.33 -13.36
CA LYS A 103 -4.60 -8.89 -12.02
C LYS A 103 -5.85 -8.79 -11.16
N THR A 104 -5.83 -9.43 -10.00
CA THR A 104 -6.97 -9.53 -9.09
C THR A 104 -7.06 -8.36 -8.11
N SER A 105 -6.03 -7.49 -8.01
CA SER A 105 -6.10 -6.34 -7.10
C SER A 105 -7.05 -5.27 -7.63
N PRO A 106 -8.03 -4.82 -6.84
CA PRO A 106 -9.03 -3.84 -7.25
C PRO A 106 -8.42 -2.54 -7.75
N PHE A 107 -8.93 -2.04 -8.87
CA PHE A 107 -8.47 -0.81 -9.47
C PHE A 107 -9.52 -0.21 -10.41
N SER A 108 -10.39 0.65 -9.88
CA SER A 108 -11.50 1.26 -10.63
C SER A 108 -12.34 0.19 -11.36
N GLY A 109 -12.75 0.46 -12.58
CA GLY A 109 -13.43 -0.50 -13.46
C GLY A 109 -12.52 -1.51 -14.15
N LEU A 110 -11.18 -1.38 -14.03
CA LEU A 110 -10.25 -2.38 -14.59
C LEU A 110 -10.25 -3.68 -13.79
N THR A 111 -10.47 -3.61 -12.48
CA THR A 111 -10.60 -4.79 -11.62
C THR A 111 -11.63 -4.51 -10.54
N THR A 112 -12.77 -5.13 -10.66
CA THR A 112 -13.94 -4.92 -9.79
C THR A 112 -13.90 -5.79 -8.55
N VAL A 113 -14.73 -5.45 -7.56
CA VAL A 113 -14.86 -6.14 -6.27
C VAL A 113 -16.30 -6.52 -6.05
N ASN A 114 -16.53 -7.72 -5.55
CA ASN A 114 -17.84 -8.17 -5.10
C ASN A 114 -17.71 -8.86 -3.74
N GLU A 115 -18.78 -8.84 -2.98
CA GLU A 115 -18.92 -9.73 -1.84
C GLU A 115 -19.42 -11.09 -2.34
N ALA A 116 -18.73 -12.16 -1.95
CA ALA A 116 -19.13 -13.51 -2.31
C ALA A 116 -20.52 -13.83 -1.74
N GLY A 117 -21.34 -14.56 -2.51
CA GLY A 117 -22.70 -14.90 -2.12
C GLY A 117 -23.72 -13.75 -2.13
N GLN A 118 -23.32 -12.54 -2.53
CA GLN A 118 -24.22 -11.40 -2.62
C GLN A 118 -24.44 -10.97 -4.08
N PRO A 119 -25.68 -10.52 -4.42
CA PRO A 119 -25.94 -10.00 -5.76
C PRO A 119 -25.15 -8.72 -6.00
N SER A 120 -24.48 -8.66 -7.14
CA SER A 120 -23.79 -7.45 -7.57
C SER A 120 -24.76 -6.43 -8.16
N THR A 121 -24.57 -5.16 -7.81
CA THR A 121 -25.41 -4.04 -8.27
C THR A 121 -24.70 -3.12 -9.26
N GLY A 122 -23.42 -3.35 -9.51
CA GLY A 122 -22.62 -2.52 -10.41
C GLY A 122 -22.33 -1.12 -9.85
N ARG A 123 -22.43 -0.93 -8.53
CA ARG A 123 -22.16 0.36 -7.87
C ARG A 123 -20.71 0.78 -8.06
N SER A 124 -20.49 2.08 -7.96
CA SER A 124 -19.14 2.65 -7.84
C SER A 124 -19.07 3.59 -6.64
N HIS A 125 -17.93 3.60 -6.00
CA HIS A 125 -17.58 4.56 -4.96
C HIS A 125 -16.33 5.32 -5.38
N ARG A 126 -16.42 6.64 -5.34
CA ARG A 126 -15.31 7.55 -5.69
C ARG A 126 -14.98 8.45 -4.51
N MET A 127 -13.72 8.83 -4.42
CA MET A 127 -13.27 9.76 -3.40
C MET A 127 -12.12 10.60 -3.92
N VAL A 128 -12.19 11.90 -3.68
CA VAL A 128 -11.10 12.84 -3.97
C VAL A 128 -10.06 12.74 -2.87
N ALA A 129 -8.79 12.78 -3.24
CA ALA A 129 -7.68 12.68 -2.33
C ALA A 129 -7.67 13.83 -1.31
N THR A 130 -7.66 13.50 -0.03
CA THR A 130 -7.71 14.46 1.07
C THR A 130 -6.42 15.27 1.23
N HIS A 131 -5.28 14.76 0.75
CA HIS A 131 -4.01 15.49 0.83
C HIS A 131 -4.04 16.85 0.12
N LEU A 132 -4.86 17.02 -0.94
CA LEU A 132 -5.10 18.34 -1.54
C LEU A 132 -5.75 19.32 -0.55
N ALA A 133 -6.68 18.85 0.28
CA ALA A 133 -7.32 19.68 1.29
C ALA A 133 -6.33 20.10 2.38
N TYR A 134 -5.51 19.17 2.84
CA TYR A 134 -4.47 19.46 3.84
C TYR A 134 -3.45 20.48 3.31
N ARG A 135 -3.03 20.35 2.05
CA ARG A 135 -2.10 21.32 1.45
C ARG A 135 -2.69 22.70 1.30
N ILE A 136 -3.93 22.79 0.84
CA ILE A 136 -4.64 24.06 0.77
C ILE A 136 -4.82 24.64 2.18
N LEU A 137 -5.16 23.81 3.16
CA LEU A 137 -5.26 24.20 4.56
C LEU A 137 -3.93 24.76 5.08
N SER A 138 -2.82 24.04 4.84
CA SER A 138 -1.48 24.51 5.25
C SER A 138 -1.08 25.82 4.58
N ALA A 139 -1.38 25.98 3.28
CA ALA A 139 -1.10 27.21 2.55
C ALA A 139 -1.94 28.39 3.04
N THR A 140 -3.16 28.14 3.52
CA THR A 140 -4.06 29.18 4.03
C THR A 140 -3.82 29.50 5.50
N ALA A 141 -3.30 28.56 6.28
CA ALA A 141 -3.09 28.70 7.72
C ALA A 141 -1.93 29.64 8.07
N GLN A 142 -1.01 29.89 7.14
CA GLN A 142 0.08 30.85 7.35
C GLN A 142 -0.45 32.29 7.59
N ASP A 143 -1.68 32.56 7.19
CA ASP A 143 -2.36 33.83 7.47
C ASP A 143 -3.58 33.53 8.38
N LEU A 144 -3.36 33.64 9.69
CA LEU A 144 -4.42 33.49 10.70
C LEU A 144 -5.47 34.56 10.52
N ALA A 145 -6.44 34.34 9.62
CA ALA A 145 -7.50 35.30 9.36
C ALA A 145 -8.40 35.46 10.60
N ALA A 146 -8.53 36.68 11.11
CA ALA A 146 -9.31 36.97 12.31
C ALA A 146 -10.82 36.63 12.16
N ASP A 147 -11.32 36.58 10.94
CA ASP A 147 -12.75 36.40 10.63
C ASP A 147 -13.09 35.01 10.02
N GLY A 148 -12.11 34.07 9.98
CA GLY A 148 -12.35 32.73 9.48
C GLY A 148 -12.84 31.77 10.56
N ALA A 149 -13.56 30.74 10.15
CA ALA A 149 -13.95 29.61 11.00
C ALA A 149 -12.79 28.57 11.15
N LEU A 150 -11.55 29.01 10.98
CA LEU A 150 -10.38 28.19 11.19
C LEU A 150 -10.24 27.90 12.68
N TYR A 151 -10.12 26.62 13.01
CA TYR A 151 -9.80 26.17 14.35
C TYR A 151 -8.31 25.82 14.43
N LEU A 152 -7.78 25.89 15.63
CA LEU A 152 -6.41 25.51 15.96
C LEU A 152 -6.46 24.34 16.92
N GLU A 153 -5.65 23.34 16.66
CA GLU A 153 -5.43 22.21 17.53
C GLU A 153 -3.99 22.26 18.06
N PRO A 154 -3.79 22.32 19.40
CA PRO A 154 -2.46 22.19 19.95
C PRO A 154 -1.90 20.82 19.62
N ALA A 155 -0.77 20.76 18.93
CA ALA A 155 -0.06 19.53 18.72
C ALA A 155 0.34 18.92 20.08
N PRO A 156 0.27 17.60 20.27
CA PRO A 156 0.69 16.98 21.51
C PRO A 156 2.18 17.21 21.69
N VAL A 157 2.51 18.00 22.70
CA VAL A 157 3.88 18.25 23.12
C VAL A 157 4.16 17.33 24.30
N ARG A 158 5.19 16.47 24.18
CA ARG A 158 5.57 15.53 25.22
C ARG A 158 6.98 15.81 25.69
N ARG A 159 7.16 15.67 27.00
CA ARG A 159 8.49 15.61 27.58
C ARG A 159 9.09 14.24 27.25
N SER A 160 10.30 14.21 26.72
CA SER A 160 11.03 12.96 26.52
C SER A 160 11.34 12.34 27.89
N TYR A 161 10.95 11.10 28.07
CA TYR A 161 11.43 10.35 29.23
C TYR A 161 12.83 9.81 28.93
N SER A 162 13.81 10.25 29.68
CA SER A 162 15.14 9.64 29.64
C SER A 162 15.05 8.27 30.33
N ALA A 163 15.16 7.21 29.56
CA ALA A 163 15.19 5.84 30.06
C ALA A 163 16.62 5.46 30.49
N ALA A 164 17.10 6.04 31.56
CA ALA A 164 18.20 5.46 32.29
C ALA A 164 17.63 4.92 33.61
N PRO A 165 17.33 3.61 33.74
CA PRO A 165 17.02 3.05 35.03
C PRO A 165 18.30 3.13 35.87
N GLY A 166 18.28 3.93 36.94
CA GLY A 166 19.26 3.77 37.99
C GLY A 166 19.15 2.37 38.60
N PRO A 167 20.24 1.76 39.05
CA PRO A 167 20.24 0.39 39.60
C PRO A 167 19.31 0.16 40.81
N ASP A 168 18.66 1.18 41.33
CA ASP A 168 17.81 1.12 42.50
C ASP A 168 16.30 1.10 42.22
N ALA A 169 15.87 1.01 40.94
CA ALA A 169 14.45 1.02 40.57
C ALA A 169 13.72 -0.33 40.76
N ALA A 170 14.38 -1.33 41.30
CA ALA A 170 13.84 -2.68 41.48
C ALA A 170 12.77 -2.82 42.58
N GLY A 171 12.30 -1.74 43.22
CA GLY A 171 11.44 -1.81 44.40
C GLY A 171 10.06 -1.17 44.32
N ALA A 172 9.68 -0.49 43.26
CA ALA A 172 8.39 0.22 43.20
C ALA A 172 7.48 -0.32 42.09
N TYR A 173 6.84 -1.43 42.34
CA TYR A 173 5.70 -1.91 41.56
C TYR A 173 4.58 -0.86 41.62
N GLY A 174 4.22 -0.29 40.48
CA GLY A 174 3.01 0.53 40.32
C GLY A 174 3.18 2.04 40.33
N GLN A 175 4.38 2.56 40.46
CA GLN A 175 4.62 3.99 40.26
C GLN A 175 5.46 4.22 39.01
N TYR A 176 5.05 5.23 38.22
CA TYR A 176 5.91 5.78 37.20
C TYR A 176 7.30 6.03 37.79
N PRO A 177 8.39 5.78 37.06
CA PRO A 177 9.65 6.37 37.41
C PRO A 177 9.44 7.89 37.41
N SER A 178 9.18 8.47 38.58
CA SER A 178 8.84 9.87 38.78
C SER A 178 10.05 10.78 38.74
N ARG A 179 11.08 10.45 38.00
CA ARG A 179 12.08 11.42 37.61
C ARG A 179 11.57 12.09 36.33
N GLU A 180 10.83 13.17 36.51
CA GLU A 180 10.86 14.26 35.55
C GLU A 180 12.32 14.70 35.43
N VAL A 181 13.01 14.16 34.43
CA VAL A 181 14.21 14.82 33.93
C VAL A 181 13.68 16.12 33.38
N GLU A 182 14.18 17.27 33.79
CA GLU A 182 13.90 18.53 33.11
C GLU A 182 14.11 18.29 31.62
N ALA A 183 13.04 18.41 30.84
CA ALA A 183 13.07 18.00 29.45
C ALA A 183 14.02 18.93 28.71
N GLU A 184 15.13 18.40 28.26
CA GLU A 184 16.07 19.14 27.40
C GLU A 184 15.46 19.42 26.02
N ALA A 185 14.34 18.77 25.68
CA ALA A 185 13.65 18.94 24.42
C ALA A 185 12.14 18.65 24.55
N LEU A 186 11.32 19.41 23.82
CA LEU A 186 9.91 19.13 23.59
C LEU A 186 9.76 18.39 22.27
N THR A 187 9.03 17.29 22.27
CA THR A 187 8.68 16.58 21.04
C THR A 187 7.30 17.01 20.61
N VAL A 188 7.21 17.60 19.44
CA VAL A 188 5.96 17.97 18.80
C VAL A 188 5.56 16.85 17.85
N VAL A 189 4.33 16.38 18.00
CA VAL A 189 3.74 15.42 17.08
C VAL A 189 2.79 16.18 16.17
N GLY A 190 3.05 16.16 14.88
CA GLY A 190 2.24 16.85 13.90
C GLY A 190 2.08 16.05 12.63
N GLU A 191 1.05 16.39 11.86
CA GLU A 191 0.89 15.87 10.51
C GLU A 191 1.76 16.72 9.56
N HIS A 192 2.62 16.03 8.82
CA HIS A 192 3.36 16.62 7.72
C HIS A 192 3.04 15.86 6.45
N GLU A 193 2.84 16.60 5.39
CA GLU A 193 2.61 16.03 4.08
C GLU A 193 3.92 15.57 3.46
N TYR A 194 3.93 14.34 2.94
CA TYR A 194 5.09 13.80 2.25
C TYR A 194 4.67 13.09 0.96
N GLY A 195 5.03 13.64 -0.18
CA GLY A 195 4.70 13.08 -1.49
C GLY A 195 3.20 12.86 -1.71
N ASN A 196 2.77 11.63 -1.87
CA ASN A 196 1.38 11.24 -2.13
C ASN A 196 0.59 10.85 -0.88
N GLY A 197 1.08 11.13 0.30
CA GLY A 197 0.44 10.76 1.57
C GLY A 197 0.81 11.68 2.71
N MET A 198 -0.01 11.66 3.76
CA MET A 198 0.29 12.32 5.02
C MET A 198 1.26 11.44 5.81
N VAL A 199 2.33 12.03 6.32
CA VAL A 199 3.29 11.34 7.18
C VAL A 199 3.29 12.02 8.53
N PHE A 200 3.09 11.23 9.58
CA PHE A 200 3.32 11.70 10.93
C PHE A 200 4.79 11.99 11.14
N ARG A 201 5.09 13.23 11.45
CA ARG A 201 6.44 13.65 11.78
C ARG A 201 6.51 14.06 13.23
N GLN A 202 7.47 13.51 13.93
CA GLN A 202 7.82 13.95 15.26
C GLN A 202 9.02 14.87 15.14
N GLU A 203 8.87 16.11 15.55
CA GLU A 203 9.97 17.06 15.59
C GLU A 203 10.33 17.37 17.03
N THR A 204 11.61 17.27 17.34
CA THR A 204 12.14 17.68 18.62
C THR A 204 12.53 19.15 18.54
N ILE A 205 11.82 19.99 19.29
CA ILE A 205 12.06 21.41 19.35
C ILE A 205 12.79 21.73 20.65
N GLN A 206 13.84 22.52 20.61
CA GLN A 206 14.46 23.00 21.84
C GLN A 206 13.45 23.86 22.63
N PRO A 207 13.19 23.55 23.91
CA PRO A 207 12.15 24.20 24.68
C PRO A 207 12.51 25.63 24.98
N ALA A 208 11.88 26.55 24.28
CA ALA A 208 11.79 27.92 24.77
C ALA A 208 10.70 27.94 25.85
N ARG A 209 11.00 28.46 27.03
CA ARG A 209 10.06 28.54 28.17
C ARG A 209 8.70 29.15 27.77
N TRP A 210 8.73 30.18 26.94
CA TRP A 210 7.52 30.83 26.43
C TRP A 210 6.65 29.89 25.56
N LEU A 211 7.27 29.00 24.80
CA LEU A 211 6.57 28.03 23.95
C LEU A 211 5.78 27.04 24.81
N GLN A 212 6.41 26.53 25.85
CA GLN A 212 5.77 25.60 26.80
C GLN A 212 4.64 26.30 27.56
N GLU A 213 4.89 27.48 28.13
CA GLU A 213 3.88 28.24 28.86
C GLU A 213 2.66 28.56 27.96
N THR A 214 2.90 28.87 26.69
CA THR A 214 1.84 29.16 25.75
C THR A 214 1.08 27.91 25.35
N HIS A 215 1.78 26.81 25.08
CA HIS A 215 1.15 25.53 24.78
C HIS A 215 0.30 25.02 25.96
N ASP A 216 0.81 25.10 27.18
CA ASP A 216 0.09 24.70 28.40
C ASP A 216 -1.17 25.57 28.60
N ALA A 217 -1.10 26.86 28.29
CA ALA A 217 -2.26 27.76 28.33
C ALA A 217 -3.32 27.36 27.28
N LEU A 218 -2.92 26.91 26.10
CA LEU A 218 -3.82 26.46 25.03
C LEU A 218 -4.50 25.12 25.38
N THR A 219 -3.75 24.20 25.92
CA THR A 219 -4.27 22.85 26.23
C THR A 219 -5.11 22.81 27.50
N GLY A 220 -4.92 23.79 28.42
CA GLY A 220 -5.59 23.76 29.73
C GLY A 220 -5.37 22.48 30.54
N GLY A 221 -4.27 21.75 30.25
CA GLY A 221 -3.96 20.46 30.82
C GLY A 221 -4.61 19.24 30.13
N GLY A 222 -5.36 19.47 29.03
CA GLY A 222 -5.97 18.42 28.18
C GLY A 222 -5.36 18.39 26.78
N MET A 223 -5.33 17.21 26.15
CA MET A 223 -4.60 16.98 24.89
C MET A 223 -5.37 17.32 23.61
N HIS A 224 -6.63 17.72 23.65
CA HIS A 224 -7.47 17.82 22.45
C HIS A 224 -8.43 19.01 22.47
N ALA A 225 -7.98 20.17 22.91
CA ALA A 225 -8.83 21.36 22.80
C ALA A 225 -8.69 21.97 21.39
N VAL A 226 -9.63 21.68 20.53
CA VAL A 226 -9.81 22.45 19.28
C VAL A 226 -10.34 23.83 19.64
N LEU A 227 -9.61 24.89 19.31
CA LEU A 227 -9.89 26.25 19.70
C LEU A 227 -10.12 27.12 18.47
N SER A 228 -11.09 28.02 18.54
CA SER A 228 -11.14 29.11 17.56
C SER A 228 -9.87 29.97 17.69
N VAL A 229 -9.47 30.66 16.63
CA VAL A 229 -8.33 31.57 16.69
C VAL A 229 -8.52 32.61 17.79
N ARG A 230 -9.75 33.11 17.98
CA ARG A 230 -10.09 34.07 19.02
C ARG A 230 -9.87 33.50 20.43
N ASP A 231 -10.42 32.28 20.68
CA ASP A 231 -10.28 31.65 22.00
C ASP A 231 -8.84 31.29 22.29
N ALA A 232 -8.08 30.89 21.27
CA ALA A 232 -6.66 30.66 21.36
C ALA A 232 -5.88 31.96 21.71
N CYS A 233 -6.20 33.08 21.05
CA CYS A 233 -5.61 34.39 21.38
C CYS A 233 -5.93 34.81 22.82
N GLU A 234 -7.17 34.61 23.26
CA GLU A 234 -7.60 34.93 24.64
C GLU A 234 -6.82 34.10 25.67
N ARG A 235 -6.64 32.79 25.42
CA ARG A 235 -5.89 31.89 26.32
C ARG A 235 -4.41 32.20 26.38
N VAL A 236 -3.80 32.46 25.23
CA VAL A 236 -2.37 32.78 25.13
C VAL A 236 -2.03 34.12 25.79
N GLY A 237 -2.93 35.09 25.70
CA GLY A 237 -2.78 36.41 26.32
C GLY A 237 -1.51 37.15 25.94
N GLY A 238 -1.20 38.20 26.68
CA GLY A 238 0.01 39.03 26.50
C GLY A 238 -0.16 40.19 25.52
N ALA A 239 0.92 40.88 25.17
CA ALA A 239 0.88 42.10 24.35
C ALA A 239 0.54 41.83 22.88
N ASP A 240 0.91 40.70 22.36
CA ASP A 240 0.62 40.28 20.98
C ASP A 240 0.34 38.76 20.92
N PRO A 241 -0.89 38.35 21.27
CA PRO A 241 -1.26 36.96 21.25
C PRO A 241 -1.21 36.32 19.86
N ARG A 242 -1.53 37.11 18.83
CA ARG A 242 -1.55 36.65 17.44
C ARG A 242 -0.15 36.27 16.95
N LEU A 243 0.83 37.12 17.18
CA LEU A 243 2.23 36.83 16.83
C LEU A 243 2.75 35.58 17.55
N ARG A 244 2.28 35.35 18.77
CA ARG A 244 2.63 34.10 19.49
C ARG A 244 2.01 32.88 18.81
N LEU A 245 0.75 32.93 18.41
CA LEU A 245 0.10 31.83 17.67
C LEU A 245 0.76 31.60 16.32
N GLU A 246 1.14 32.64 15.58
CA GLU A 246 1.88 32.52 14.31
C GLU A 246 3.23 31.80 14.50
N ARG A 247 3.94 32.11 15.60
CA ARG A 247 5.18 31.38 15.94
C ARG A 247 4.93 29.93 16.35
N LEU A 248 3.83 29.63 17.04
CA LEU A 248 3.44 28.28 17.38
C LEU A 248 3.04 27.47 16.14
N LEU A 249 2.35 28.08 15.18
CA LEU A 249 2.06 27.48 13.87
C LEU A 249 3.35 27.20 13.09
N ALA A 250 4.24 28.18 13.02
CA ALA A 250 5.52 28.04 12.31
C ALA A 250 6.41 26.94 12.93
N SER A 251 6.29 26.69 14.25
CA SER A 251 7.01 25.62 14.94
C SER A 251 6.28 24.28 14.91
N GLY A 252 5.06 24.20 14.37
CA GLY A 252 4.23 23.00 14.42
C GLY A 252 3.65 22.67 15.82
N ALA A 253 3.83 23.55 16.83
CA ALA A 253 3.29 23.33 18.18
C ALA A 253 1.77 23.51 18.23
N ILE A 254 1.17 24.19 17.29
CA ILE A 254 -0.25 24.14 16.95
C ILE A 254 -0.39 23.86 15.47
N VAL A 255 -1.46 23.22 15.10
CA VAL A 255 -1.80 22.91 13.70
C VAL A 255 -3.17 23.48 13.36
N PRO A 256 -3.41 23.89 12.11
CA PRO A 256 -4.73 24.29 11.70
C PRO A 256 -5.63 23.05 11.66
N HIS A 257 -6.85 23.19 12.13
CA HIS A 257 -7.83 22.13 12.18
C HIS A 257 -9.09 22.51 11.41
N VAL A 258 -9.60 21.59 10.63
CA VAL A 258 -10.94 21.64 10.05
C VAL A 258 -11.66 20.33 10.42
N PRO A 259 -12.83 20.41 11.04
CA PRO A 259 -13.51 19.23 11.56
C PRO A 259 -14.16 18.42 10.42
N TRP A 260 -13.38 17.62 9.71
CA TRP A 260 -13.93 16.59 8.82
C TRP A 260 -13.51 15.20 9.29
N TYR A 261 -14.31 14.22 8.96
CA TYR A 261 -14.00 12.83 9.24
C TYR A 261 -13.34 12.18 8.03
N ARG A 262 -12.48 11.21 8.30
CA ARG A 262 -11.85 10.44 7.23
C ARG A 262 -12.91 9.80 6.33
N GLY A 263 -12.69 9.92 5.02
CA GLY A 263 -13.60 9.45 3.99
C GLY A 263 -14.83 10.31 3.78
N GLU A 264 -14.97 11.43 4.47
CA GLU A 264 -15.86 12.50 4.06
C GLU A 264 -15.16 13.43 3.08
N ASN A 265 -15.94 14.15 2.28
CA ASN A 265 -15.39 15.15 1.38
C ASN A 265 -15.00 16.39 2.20
N PRO A 266 -13.70 16.69 2.36
CA PRO A 266 -13.25 17.80 3.21
C PRO A 266 -13.46 19.20 2.59
N PHE A 267 -13.62 19.25 1.27
CA PHE A 267 -13.56 20.53 0.54
C PHE A 267 -14.71 21.48 0.85
N PRO A 268 -15.96 21.03 1.08
CA PRO A 268 -17.04 21.94 1.53
C PRO A 268 -16.75 22.58 2.89
N LEU A 269 -16.24 21.80 3.84
CA LEU A 269 -15.91 22.29 5.18
C LEU A 269 -14.71 23.22 5.13
N LEU A 270 -13.68 22.86 4.38
CA LEU A 270 -12.53 23.73 4.17
C LEU A 270 -12.94 25.05 3.52
N ALA A 271 -13.80 25.03 2.50
CA ALA A 271 -14.31 26.26 1.87
C ALA A 271 -15.07 27.14 2.87
N ALA A 272 -15.86 26.55 3.77
CA ALA A 272 -16.59 27.28 4.80
C ALA A 272 -15.69 27.88 5.89
N SER A 273 -14.49 27.31 6.11
CA SER A 273 -13.53 27.80 7.12
C SER A 273 -12.64 28.94 6.64
N LEU A 274 -12.64 29.26 5.35
CA LEU A 274 -11.79 30.30 4.77
C LEU A 274 -12.34 31.71 5.00
N SER A 275 -11.43 32.66 5.21
CA SER A 275 -11.75 34.09 5.19
C SER A 275 -12.25 34.56 3.82
N PRO A 276 -12.95 35.71 3.73
CA PRO A 276 -13.38 36.27 2.43
C PRO A 276 -12.25 36.46 1.42
N GLU A 277 -11.04 36.76 1.87
CA GLU A 277 -9.87 36.93 1.00
C GLU A 277 -9.36 35.57 0.49
N GLN A 278 -9.22 34.60 1.38
CA GLN A 278 -8.85 33.23 1.03
C GLN A 278 -9.90 32.57 0.14
N GLN A 279 -11.19 32.88 0.35
CA GLN A 279 -12.27 32.43 -0.54
C GLN A 279 -12.14 33.04 -1.96
N ARG A 280 -11.69 34.27 -2.11
CA ARG A 280 -11.40 34.84 -3.43
C ARG A 280 -10.29 34.07 -4.14
N GLN A 281 -9.29 33.61 -3.40
CA GLN A 281 -8.17 32.86 -3.93
C GLN A 281 -8.53 31.39 -4.24
N TRP A 282 -9.15 30.69 -3.30
CA TRP A 282 -9.33 29.23 -3.34
C TRP A 282 -10.77 28.77 -3.56
N GLY A 283 -11.75 29.66 -3.34
CA GLY A 283 -13.16 29.24 -3.28
C GLY A 283 -13.68 28.57 -4.54
N LYS A 284 -13.23 29.00 -5.74
CA LYS A 284 -13.61 28.35 -7.01
C LYS A 284 -13.05 26.95 -7.14
N ASP A 285 -11.80 26.75 -6.73
CA ASP A 285 -11.12 25.47 -6.80
C ASP A 285 -11.70 24.50 -5.78
N LEU A 286 -11.96 24.94 -4.56
CA LEU A 286 -12.59 24.14 -3.53
C LEU A 286 -14.03 23.74 -3.90
N ALA A 287 -14.83 24.67 -4.42
CA ALA A 287 -16.18 24.38 -4.90
C ALA A 287 -16.19 23.41 -6.09
N TRP A 288 -15.13 23.38 -6.88
CA TRP A 288 -14.96 22.42 -7.95
C TRP A 288 -14.52 21.05 -7.41
N LEU A 289 -13.54 21.01 -6.52
CA LEU A 289 -13.09 19.76 -5.86
C LEU A 289 -14.22 19.09 -5.05
N ALA A 290 -15.05 19.89 -4.41
CA ALA A 290 -16.22 19.40 -3.66
C ALA A 290 -17.23 18.60 -4.51
N ARG A 291 -17.23 18.81 -5.83
CA ARG A 291 -18.15 18.14 -6.78
C ARG A 291 -17.43 17.25 -7.78
N LEU A 292 -16.12 17.06 -7.61
CA LEU A 292 -15.30 16.34 -8.60
C LEU A 292 -15.73 14.88 -8.72
N ASP A 293 -16.02 14.21 -7.63
CA ASP A 293 -16.47 12.81 -7.59
C ASP A 293 -17.78 12.60 -8.34
N ASP A 294 -18.76 13.48 -8.13
CA ASP A 294 -20.03 13.49 -8.88
C ASP A 294 -19.81 13.79 -10.36
N ALA A 295 -19.02 14.82 -10.65
CA ALA A 295 -18.72 15.23 -12.03
C ALA A 295 -18.02 14.10 -12.81
N VAL A 296 -17.04 13.43 -12.20
CA VAL A 296 -16.39 12.27 -12.79
C VAL A 296 -17.34 11.11 -12.94
N GLY A 297 -18.27 10.93 -11.99
CA GLY A 297 -19.31 9.90 -12.06
C GLY A 297 -20.26 10.06 -13.26
N ALA A 298 -20.59 11.29 -13.61
CA ALA A 298 -21.49 11.62 -14.71
C ALA A 298 -20.82 11.71 -16.09
N ALA A 299 -19.48 11.79 -16.14
CA ALA A 299 -18.75 11.99 -17.37
C ALA A 299 -18.37 10.67 -18.06
N ASP A 300 -18.29 10.68 -19.39
CA ASP A 300 -17.66 9.63 -20.20
C ASP A 300 -16.12 9.60 -20.04
N GLY A 301 -15.47 8.63 -20.66
CA GLY A 301 -14.03 8.45 -20.56
C GLY A 301 -13.21 9.72 -20.86
N PRO A 302 -13.37 10.36 -22.02
CA PRO A 302 -12.69 11.63 -22.34
C PRO A 302 -13.01 12.75 -21.36
N GLY A 303 -14.27 12.92 -20.96
CA GLY A 303 -14.69 13.90 -19.97
C GLY A 303 -14.05 13.68 -18.59
N ARG A 304 -13.98 12.43 -18.13
CA ARG A 304 -13.25 12.06 -16.90
C ARG A 304 -11.78 12.43 -16.98
N ALA A 305 -11.12 12.14 -18.10
CA ALA A 305 -9.72 12.47 -18.30
C ALA A 305 -9.48 13.99 -18.25
N GLU A 306 -10.37 14.80 -18.84
CA GLU A 306 -10.29 16.26 -18.77
C GLU A 306 -10.41 16.78 -17.34
N LEU A 307 -11.42 16.28 -16.58
CA LEU A 307 -11.61 16.65 -15.17
C LEU A 307 -10.38 16.31 -14.32
N LEU A 308 -9.81 15.12 -14.50
CA LEU A 308 -8.63 14.68 -13.75
C LEU A 308 -7.37 15.45 -14.14
N ASN A 309 -7.17 15.75 -15.42
CA ASN A 309 -6.05 16.60 -15.86
C ASN A 309 -6.18 18.04 -15.33
N ARG A 310 -7.41 18.54 -15.14
CA ARG A 310 -7.62 19.81 -14.45
C ARG A 310 -7.20 19.73 -12.99
N THR A 311 -7.48 18.61 -12.30
CA THR A 311 -7.03 18.40 -10.92
C THR A 311 -5.51 18.38 -10.82
N VAL A 312 -4.84 17.73 -11.77
CA VAL A 312 -3.37 17.76 -11.87
C VAL A 312 -2.83 19.17 -11.95
N ARG A 313 -3.37 19.99 -12.85
CA ARG A 313 -2.94 21.41 -12.98
C ARG A 313 -3.21 22.24 -11.72
N LEU A 314 -4.27 21.91 -10.97
CA LEU A 314 -4.51 22.53 -9.67
C LEU A 314 -3.46 22.08 -8.66
N ALA A 315 -3.19 20.80 -8.61
CA ALA A 315 -2.18 20.24 -7.72
C ALA A 315 -0.77 20.81 -7.99
N GLU A 316 -0.37 20.98 -9.23
CA GLU A 316 0.90 21.64 -9.62
C GLU A 316 1.03 23.06 -9.08
N ARG A 317 -0.08 23.77 -8.88
CA ARG A 317 -0.07 25.11 -8.25
C ARG A 317 0.05 25.06 -6.73
N VAL A 318 -0.46 24.02 -6.13
CA VAL A 318 -0.49 23.84 -4.66
C VAL A 318 0.82 23.20 -4.17
N PHE A 319 1.47 22.42 -5.03
CA PHE A 319 2.75 21.75 -4.76
C PHE A 319 3.85 22.30 -5.70
N PRO A 320 4.47 23.46 -5.43
CA PRO A 320 5.33 24.13 -6.39
C PRO A 320 6.58 23.35 -6.63
N ASP A 321 7.25 22.65 -6.03
CA ASP A 321 8.63 22.18 -6.24
C ASP A 321 8.80 20.70 -6.63
N GLY A 322 7.87 20.14 -7.40
CA GLY A 322 7.97 18.75 -7.87
C GLY A 322 7.73 17.70 -6.76
N GLU A 323 7.23 18.12 -5.61
CA GLU A 323 6.83 17.23 -4.51
C GLU A 323 5.71 16.25 -4.88
N LEU A 324 5.05 16.51 -6.03
CA LEU A 324 3.95 15.68 -6.55
C LEU A 324 4.36 14.25 -6.92
N GLY A 325 5.65 13.94 -6.95
CA GLY A 325 6.12 12.67 -7.51
C GLY A 325 5.65 12.47 -8.96
N GLU A 326 6.12 11.45 -9.63
CA GLU A 326 5.84 11.23 -11.05
C GLU A 326 4.38 10.82 -11.40
N ARG A 327 3.42 10.79 -10.43
CA ARG A 327 2.09 10.21 -10.65
C ARG A 327 0.92 11.07 -10.24
N PRO A 328 0.39 11.89 -11.18
CA PRO A 328 -0.83 12.66 -10.95
C PRO A 328 -2.12 11.85 -10.79
N SER A 329 -2.09 10.56 -11.03
CA SER A 329 -3.29 9.69 -11.00
C SER A 329 -3.85 9.39 -9.62
N GLY A 330 -3.23 9.90 -8.55
CA GLY A 330 -3.64 9.66 -7.16
C GLY A 330 -4.69 10.62 -6.60
N PHE A 331 -5.19 11.59 -7.38
CA PHE A 331 -6.12 12.59 -6.85
C PHE A 331 -7.58 12.17 -6.76
N LEU A 332 -7.95 11.12 -7.47
CA LEU A 332 -9.28 10.52 -7.36
C LEU A 332 -9.13 9.01 -7.33
N TYR A 333 -9.78 8.43 -6.37
CA TYR A 333 -9.86 6.99 -6.20
C TYR A 333 -11.26 6.49 -6.56
N GLU A 334 -11.34 5.36 -7.23
CA GLU A 334 -12.59 4.69 -7.56
C GLU A 334 -12.51 3.20 -7.27
N ASP A 335 -13.52 2.67 -6.59
CA ASP A 335 -13.81 1.24 -6.51
C ASP A 335 -15.14 0.97 -7.21
N ARG A 336 -15.23 -0.19 -7.87
CA ARG A 336 -16.46 -0.63 -8.58
C ARG A 336 -16.82 -2.06 -8.24
N GLU A 337 -18.13 -2.29 -8.11
CA GLU A 337 -18.67 -3.65 -8.19
C GLU A 337 -18.71 -4.13 -9.64
N SER A 338 -18.62 -5.44 -9.84
CA SER A 338 -18.91 -6.06 -11.12
C SER A 338 -20.40 -5.87 -11.48
N THR A 339 -20.72 -5.84 -12.76
CA THR A 339 -22.09 -5.94 -13.24
C THR A 339 -22.57 -7.38 -13.40
N ARG A 340 -21.70 -8.35 -13.14
CA ARG A 340 -21.99 -9.78 -13.26
C ARG A 340 -22.09 -10.41 -11.88
N SER A 341 -23.08 -11.29 -11.71
CA SER A 341 -23.14 -12.13 -10.51
C SER A 341 -21.94 -13.07 -10.46
N TRP A 342 -21.40 -13.25 -9.28
CA TRP A 342 -20.32 -14.18 -9.02
C TRP A 342 -20.87 -15.49 -8.48
N VAL A 343 -20.31 -16.60 -8.95
CA VAL A 343 -20.48 -17.89 -8.27
C VAL A 343 -19.70 -17.80 -6.95
N ASP A 344 -20.34 -18.15 -5.85
CA ASP A 344 -19.64 -18.23 -4.57
C ASP A 344 -18.78 -19.51 -4.52
N PRO A 345 -17.46 -19.42 -4.63
CA PRO A 345 -16.61 -20.59 -4.54
C PRO A 345 -16.57 -21.21 -3.15
N LEU A 346 -17.04 -20.49 -2.12
CA LEU A 346 -17.09 -21.00 -0.75
C LEU A 346 -18.21 -22.00 -0.54
N GLU A 347 -19.24 -22.01 -1.39
CA GLU A 347 -20.27 -23.05 -1.40
C GLU A 347 -19.77 -24.37 -2.03
N ASP A 348 -18.60 -24.34 -2.67
CA ASP A 348 -17.99 -25.50 -3.29
C ASP A 348 -17.16 -26.28 -2.26
N ALA A 349 -17.56 -27.49 -1.92
CA ALA A 349 -16.84 -28.38 -1.00
C ALA A 349 -15.32 -28.52 -1.31
N PRO A 350 -14.87 -28.58 -2.58
CA PRO A 350 -13.46 -28.59 -2.90
C PRO A 350 -12.70 -27.32 -2.46
N PHE A 351 -13.31 -26.14 -2.55
CA PHE A 351 -12.67 -24.90 -2.11
C PHE A 351 -12.60 -24.83 -0.58
N GLU A 352 -13.65 -25.24 0.11
CA GLU A 352 -13.66 -25.31 1.57
C GLU A 352 -12.53 -26.24 2.09
N GLN A 353 -12.35 -27.40 1.44
CA GLN A 353 -11.26 -28.30 1.76
C GLN A 353 -9.87 -27.69 1.48
N ASP A 354 -9.73 -26.95 0.37
CA ASP A 354 -8.48 -26.25 0.06
C ASP A 354 -8.16 -25.17 1.14
N VAL A 355 -9.16 -24.40 1.59
CA VAL A 355 -8.99 -23.40 2.67
C VAL A 355 -8.60 -24.08 3.99
N LYS A 356 -9.23 -25.19 4.34
CA LYS A 356 -8.88 -25.96 5.54
C LYS A 356 -7.44 -26.48 5.49
N THR A 357 -7.05 -27.09 4.38
CA THR A 357 -5.68 -27.56 4.17
C THR A 357 -4.67 -26.42 4.25
N LEU A 358 -5.01 -25.24 3.69
CA LEU A 358 -4.17 -24.06 3.79
C LEU A 358 -4.02 -23.61 5.24
N GLY A 359 -5.12 -23.60 6.02
CA GLY A 359 -5.08 -23.26 7.44
C GLY A 359 -4.13 -24.15 8.22
N GLU A 360 -4.23 -25.48 8.01
CA GLU A 360 -3.37 -26.47 8.66
C GLU A 360 -1.88 -26.27 8.29
N LEU A 361 -1.58 -25.97 7.02
CA LEU A 361 -0.22 -25.73 6.56
C LEU A 361 0.36 -24.41 7.06
N ALA A 362 -0.46 -23.38 7.18
CA ALA A 362 -0.02 -22.04 7.54
C ALA A 362 0.02 -21.81 9.06
N ASP A 363 -0.71 -22.58 9.83
CA ASP A 363 -0.87 -22.36 11.28
C ASP A 363 0.47 -22.25 12.04
N PRO A 364 1.47 -23.11 11.85
CA PRO A 364 2.75 -23.00 12.55
C PRO A 364 3.57 -21.75 12.18
N TRP A 365 3.19 -21.09 11.10
CA TRP A 365 3.87 -19.88 10.59
C TRP A 365 3.23 -18.56 11.04
N VAL A 366 2.09 -18.62 11.73
CA VAL A 366 1.47 -17.47 12.36
C VAL A 366 1.94 -17.40 13.81
N ALA A 367 3.05 -16.74 14.01
CA ALA A 367 3.70 -16.67 15.32
C ALA A 367 3.77 -15.21 15.80
N ARG A 368 3.97 -15.03 17.09
CA ARG A 368 4.19 -13.70 17.67
C ARG A 368 5.46 -13.09 17.11
N SER A 369 5.36 -11.86 16.61
CA SER A 369 6.49 -11.13 15.99
C SER A 369 7.58 -10.81 17.02
N HIS A 370 8.84 -10.90 16.59
CA HIS A 370 9.98 -10.44 17.41
C HIS A 370 9.98 -8.93 17.62
N ILE A 371 9.35 -8.16 16.72
CA ILE A 371 9.16 -6.71 16.89
C ILE A 371 8.21 -6.46 18.07
N TYR A 372 7.12 -7.24 18.16
CA TYR A 372 6.22 -7.15 19.32
C TYR A 372 6.91 -7.55 20.62
N ASP A 373 7.73 -8.60 20.62
CA ASP A 373 8.52 -9.00 21.79
C ASP A 373 9.50 -7.92 22.23
N LEU A 374 10.13 -7.22 21.28
CA LEU A 374 10.97 -6.06 21.56
C LEU A 374 10.18 -4.95 22.27
N MET A 375 8.96 -4.65 21.78
CA MET A 375 8.09 -3.67 22.41
C MET A 375 7.73 -4.07 23.86
N VAL A 376 7.38 -5.33 24.09
CA VAL A 376 7.09 -5.86 25.42
C VAL A 376 8.32 -5.75 26.34
N ALA A 377 9.48 -6.15 25.84
CA ALA A 377 10.73 -6.05 26.62
C ALA A 377 11.05 -4.60 27.01
N ARG A 378 10.86 -3.64 26.10
CA ARG A 378 11.01 -2.21 26.40
C ARG A 378 10.01 -1.73 27.45
N PHE A 379 8.75 -2.18 27.35
CA PHE A 379 7.74 -1.85 28.35
C PHE A 379 8.12 -2.38 29.73
N VAL A 380 8.50 -3.65 29.83
CA VAL A 380 8.89 -4.28 31.09
C VAL A 380 10.15 -3.62 31.67
N SER A 381 11.09 -3.19 30.85
CA SER A 381 12.25 -2.43 31.27
C SER A 381 11.90 -1.09 31.95
N LEU A 382 10.85 -0.42 31.45
CA LEU A 382 10.42 0.89 31.95
C LEU A 382 9.45 0.82 33.13
N PHE A 383 8.52 -0.12 33.11
CA PHE A 383 7.38 -0.17 34.02
C PHE A 383 7.36 -1.43 34.92
N GLY A 384 8.26 -2.36 34.67
CA GLY A 384 8.32 -3.64 35.39
C GLY A 384 7.35 -4.70 34.88
N ASN A 385 7.54 -5.92 35.35
CA ASN A 385 6.67 -7.05 35.04
C ASN A 385 5.29 -6.84 35.70
N GLY A 386 4.20 -6.94 34.94
CA GLY A 386 2.85 -6.59 35.40
C GLY A 386 2.60 -5.08 35.54
N GLY A 387 3.51 -4.25 35.03
CA GLY A 387 3.45 -2.80 35.13
C GLY A 387 2.29 -2.17 34.37
N VAL A 388 1.98 -0.91 34.72
CA VAL A 388 0.91 -0.10 34.09
C VAL A 388 1.48 1.25 33.67
N CYS A 389 1.34 1.59 32.39
CA CYS A 389 1.64 2.92 31.88
C CYS A 389 0.35 3.73 31.73
N LYS A 390 0.24 4.85 32.46
CA LYS A 390 -0.94 5.73 32.40
C LYS A 390 -0.94 6.69 31.21
N ASP A 391 0.18 6.80 30.52
CA ASP A 391 0.33 7.61 29.31
C ASP A 391 0.88 6.75 28.16
N PRO A 392 0.01 5.99 27.48
CA PRO A 392 0.43 5.11 26.39
C PRO A 392 1.18 5.85 25.28
N LEU A 393 0.75 7.08 24.94
CA LEU A 393 1.41 7.86 23.91
C LEU A 393 2.87 8.15 24.26
N ALA A 394 3.13 8.56 25.51
CA ALA A 394 4.50 8.82 25.97
C ALA A 394 5.38 7.57 25.85
N PHE A 395 4.84 6.39 26.16
CA PHE A 395 5.57 5.14 25.95
C PHE A 395 5.90 4.90 24.48
N PHE A 396 4.92 4.96 23.58
CA PHE A 396 5.13 4.73 22.15
C PHE A 396 6.08 5.75 21.53
N MET A 397 5.99 7.01 21.96
CA MET A 397 6.94 8.04 21.52
C MET A 397 8.36 7.78 22.03
N THR A 398 8.51 7.34 23.29
CA THR A 398 9.82 7.01 23.86
C THR A 398 10.52 5.91 23.08
N ILE A 399 9.81 4.83 22.74
CA ILE A 399 10.41 3.73 21.99
C ILE A 399 10.65 4.08 20.52
N ALA A 400 9.79 4.91 19.92
CA ALA A 400 9.95 5.38 18.54
C ALA A 400 11.17 6.30 18.38
N HIS A 401 11.56 7.02 19.42
CA HIS A 401 12.72 7.92 19.43
C HIS A 401 13.96 7.35 20.12
N ALA A 402 13.93 6.07 20.49
CA ALA A 402 15.13 5.44 21.05
C ALA A 402 16.28 5.54 20.02
N PRO A 403 17.50 5.94 20.41
CA PRO A 403 18.62 6.16 19.48
C PRO A 403 18.91 4.96 18.56
N ASP A 404 18.66 3.75 19.05
CA ASP A 404 18.84 2.50 18.31
C ASP A 404 17.52 1.85 17.87
N GLY A 405 16.38 2.55 18.05
CA GLY A 405 15.05 1.98 17.86
C GLY A 405 14.80 1.39 16.46
N ASP A 406 15.16 2.11 15.42
CA ASP A 406 15.02 1.64 14.03
C ASP A 406 15.92 0.43 13.74
N GLN A 407 17.15 0.44 14.26
CA GLN A 407 18.09 -0.68 14.06
C GLN A 407 17.64 -1.93 14.82
N GLU A 408 17.11 -1.77 16.02
CA GLU A 408 16.56 -2.88 16.80
C GLU A 408 15.30 -3.44 16.14
N MET A 409 14.42 -2.59 15.64
CA MET A 409 13.23 -3.02 14.89
C MET A 409 13.63 -3.79 13.62
N LEU A 410 14.63 -3.31 12.86
CA LEU A 410 15.13 -4.01 11.68
C LEU A 410 15.77 -5.36 12.03
N ARG A 411 16.50 -5.46 13.15
CA ARG A 411 17.04 -6.74 13.62
C ARG A 411 15.93 -7.71 14.01
N ALA A 412 14.90 -7.24 14.74
CA ALA A 412 13.76 -8.04 15.13
C ALA A 412 12.95 -8.52 13.90
N ALA A 413 12.73 -7.65 12.92
CA ALA A 413 12.15 -8.03 11.63
C ALA A 413 13.00 -9.08 10.90
N GLY A 414 14.33 -8.95 10.95
CA GLY A 414 15.25 -9.95 10.40
C GLY A 414 15.10 -11.32 11.06
N LEU A 415 14.86 -11.36 12.37
CA LEU A 415 14.56 -12.60 13.08
C LEU A 415 13.23 -13.21 12.65
N ASP A 416 12.19 -12.40 12.44
CA ASP A 416 10.90 -12.87 11.90
C ASP A 416 11.09 -13.49 10.51
N TYR A 417 11.90 -12.87 9.65
CA TYR A 417 12.21 -13.42 8.33
C TYR A 417 13.03 -14.71 8.36
N ALA A 418 13.91 -14.85 9.33
CA ALA A 418 14.78 -16.02 9.49
C ALA A 418 14.09 -17.18 10.22
N ALA A 419 13.02 -16.89 10.98
CA ALA A 419 12.32 -17.87 11.78
C ALA A 419 11.68 -18.95 10.89
N GLY A 420 11.82 -20.18 11.30
CA GLY A 420 11.05 -21.32 10.81
C GLY A 420 9.64 -21.37 11.44
N PRO A 421 8.89 -22.46 11.18
CA PRO A 421 7.68 -22.72 11.93
C PRO A 421 8.02 -22.90 13.40
N ASP A 422 7.32 -22.19 14.27
CA ASP A 422 7.58 -22.18 15.70
C ASP A 422 6.27 -22.42 16.45
N GLU A 423 6.03 -23.68 16.79
CA GLU A 423 4.82 -24.09 17.49
C GLU A 423 4.75 -23.53 18.91
N GLU A 424 5.89 -23.33 19.58
CA GLU A 424 5.93 -22.71 20.90
C GLU A 424 5.51 -21.24 20.85
N ARG A 425 6.06 -20.49 19.91
CA ARG A 425 5.67 -19.09 19.70
C ARG A 425 4.23 -18.94 19.21
N ALA A 426 3.78 -19.88 18.41
CA ALA A 426 2.39 -19.94 17.97
C ALA A 426 1.44 -20.25 19.14
N ALA A 427 1.83 -21.10 20.06
CA ALA A 427 1.04 -21.49 21.23
C ALA A 427 0.95 -20.35 22.29
N LEU A 428 1.91 -19.42 22.34
CA LEU A 428 1.88 -18.24 23.22
C LEU A 428 0.73 -17.24 22.89
N SER A 429 -0.08 -17.55 21.94
CA SER A 429 -1.14 -16.68 21.42
C SER A 429 -2.43 -16.63 22.27
N GLY A 430 -2.52 -17.38 23.36
CA GLY A 430 -3.71 -17.43 24.22
C GLY A 430 -3.56 -16.52 25.43
N GLY A 431 -4.14 -15.33 25.44
CA GLY A 431 -4.18 -14.46 26.63
C GLY A 431 -5.27 -13.41 26.50
N LEU A 432 -5.70 -12.90 27.67
CA LEU A 432 -6.76 -11.88 27.80
C LEU A 432 -6.49 -10.57 27.04
N SER A 433 -5.27 -10.33 26.62
CA SER A 433 -4.80 -9.09 25.97
C SER A 433 -4.36 -9.29 24.53
N GLY A 434 -4.41 -10.52 24.01
CA GLY A 434 -3.89 -10.82 22.69
C GLY A 434 -4.85 -10.45 21.58
N SER A 435 -4.33 -9.78 20.57
CA SER A 435 -5.00 -9.71 19.28
C SER A 435 -5.35 -11.12 18.80
N PRO A 436 -6.53 -11.32 18.18
CA PRO A 436 -6.90 -12.62 17.66
C PRO A 436 -5.87 -13.12 16.65
N ARG A 437 -5.44 -14.35 16.80
CA ARG A 437 -4.55 -15.02 15.85
C ARG A 437 -5.31 -15.30 14.56
N HIS A 438 -4.87 -14.74 13.47
CA HIS A 438 -5.58 -14.82 12.20
C HIS A 438 -4.64 -14.74 11.00
N LEU A 439 -5.10 -15.27 9.87
CA LEU A 439 -4.43 -15.24 8.59
C LEU A 439 -5.43 -14.93 7.49
N GLY A 440 -5.12 -13.95 6.66
CA GLY A 440 -5.79 -13.70 5.39
C GLY A 440 -4.99 -14.30 4.24
N ALA A 441 -5.66 -14.82 3.24
CA ALA A 441 -5.01 -15.35 2.06
C ALA A 441 -5.67 -14.84 0.78
N PHE A 442 -4.84 -14.49 -0.21
CA PHE A 442 -5.29 -14.25 -1.57
C PHE A 442 -5.24 -15.56 -2.34
N LEU A 443 -6.41 -16.10 -2.61
CA LEU A 443 -6.57 -17.37 -3.32
C LEU A 443 -7.10 -17.13 -4.74
N GLN A 444 -6.64 -17.94 -5.67
CA GLN A 444 -7.08 -17.89 -7.06
C GLN A 444 -7.46 -19.30 -7.52
N PRO A 445 -8.76 -19.61 -7.64
CA PRO A 445 -9.23 -20.82 -8.30
C PRO A 445 -8.82 -20.82 -9.79
N VAL A 446 -8.29 -21.93 -10.27
CA VAL A 446 -7.85 -22.12 -11.64
C VAL A 446 -8.43 -23.40 -12.19
N ALA A 447 -9.33 -23.27 -13.17
CA ALA A 447 -9.93 -24.39 -13.89
C ALA A 447 -10.45 -23.92 -15.27
N PRO A 448 -10.69 -24.81 -16.22
CA PRO A 448 -11.30 -24.47 -17.51
C PRO A 448 -12.70 -23.83 -17.37
N SER A 449 -13.42 -24.16 -16.31
CA SER A 449 -14.73 -23.58 -16.00
C SER A 449 -15.04 -23.68 -14.50
N ALA A 450 -15.97 -22.86 -14.01
CA ALA A 450 -16.48 -22.94 -12.64
C ALA A 450 -17.05 -24.36 -12.33
N ARG A 451 -17.76 -24.95 -13.29
CA ARG A 451 -18.29 -26.34 -13.16
C ARG A 451 -17.17 -27.38 -12.95
N THR A 452 -16.07 -27.25 -13.71
CA THR A 452 -14.91 -28.13 -13.56
C THR A 452 -14.30 -27.96 -12.18
N TYR A 453 -14.19 -26.74 -11.70
CA TYR A 453 -13.65 -26.43 -10.37
C TYR A 453 -14.53 -27.02 -9.26
N ALA A 454 -15.85 -26.78 -9.30
CA ALA A 454 -16.83 -27.29 -8.36
C ALA A 454 -16.88 -28.83 -8.33
N ALA A 455 -16.60 -29.48 -9.47
CA ALA A 455 -16.48 -30.95 -9.55
C ALA A 455 -15.14 -31.51 -9.01
N GLY A 456 -14.29 -30.67 -8.39
CA GLY A 456 -12.99 -31.05 -7.87
C GLY A 456 -11.85 -31.04 -8.89
N GLY A 457 -12.12 -30.64 -10.14
CA GLY A 457 -11.09 -30.44 -11.16
C GLY A 457 -10.46 -29.05 -11.06
N GLY A 458 -9.16 -28.96 -11.34
CA GLY A 458 -8.42 -27.69 -11.23
C GLY A 458 -7.65 -27.53 -9.93
N LEU A 459 -7.13 -26.34 -9.71
CA LEU A 459 -6.20 -26.03 -8.62
C LEU A 459 -6.62 -24.70 -7.94
N THR A 460 -6.18 -24.51 -6.72
CA THR A 460 -6.27 -23.25 -5.99
C THR A 460 -4.87 -22.69 -5.76
N VAL A 461 -4.56 -21.55 -6.32
CA VAL A 461 -3.24 -20.93 -6.18
C VAL A 461 -3.24 -19.96 -5.00
N VAL A 462 -2.29 -20.12 -4.10
CA VAL A 462 -2.02 -19.18 -3.01
C VAL A 462 -1.12 -18.08 -3.54
N ASN A 463 -1.67 -16.87 -3.68
CA ASN A 463 -0.94 -15.72 -4.23
C ASN A 463 -0.12 -14.97 -3.17
N ALA A 464 -0.72 -14.71 -2.01
CA ALA A 464 -0.07 -14.03 -0.90
C ALA A 464 -0.84 -14.26 0.40
N PHE A 465 -0.20 -13.95 1.51
CA PHE A 465 -0.82 -13.85 2.84
C PHE A 465 -0.88 -12.41 3.31
N THR A 466 -1.84 -12.15 4.18
CA THR A 466 -2.05 -10.84 4.81
C THR A 466 -2.68 -11.03 6.18
N ASN A 467 -2.90 -9.94 6.90
CA ASN A 467 -3.75 -9.99 8.07
C ASN A 467 -5.23 -10.23 7.66
N ALA A 468 -6.02 -10.71 8.59
CA ALA A 468 -7.47 -10.94 8.41
C ALA A 468 -8.30 -10.13 9.41
N ASN A 469 -7.73 -9.09 10.01
CA ASN A 469 -8.42 -8.23 10.98
C ASN A 469 -9.44 -7.28 10.36
N GLY A 470 -9.66 -7.35 9.07
CA GLY A 470 -10.65 -6.56 8.34
C GLY A 470 -10.07 -5.44 7.46
N SER A 471 -8.77 -5.17 7.51
CA SER A 471 -8.15 -4.03 6.82
C SER A 471 -8.39 -4.03 5.30
N LEU A 472 -8.24 -5.17 4.63
CA LEU A 472 -8.49 -5.27 3.19
C LEU A 472 -9.96 -5.10 2.82
N GLN A 473 -10.86 -5.58 3.67
CA GLN A 473 -12.29 -5.52 3.44
C GLN A 473 -12.86 -4.15 3.82
N ALA A 474 -12.33 -3.52 4.85
CA ALA A 474 -12.81 -2.24 5.36
C ALA A 474 -12.86 -1.16 4.28
N ARG A 475 -11.88 -1.13 3.38
CA ARG A 475 -11.84 -0.25 2.22
C ARG A 475 -13.13 -0.24 1.40
N PHE A 476 -13.82 -1.37 1.32
CA PHE A 476 -14.99 -1.54 0.46
C PHE A 476 -16.33 -1.31 1.16
N HIS A 477 -16.34 -0.93 2.43
CA HIS A 477 -17.57 -0.80 3.20
C HIS A 477 -18.57 0.20 2.61
N ARG A 478 -18.10 1.27 1.95
CA ARG A 478 -18.94 2.26 1.28
C ARG A 478 -19.49 1.75 -0.06
N LEU A 479 -18.67 0.99 -0.78
CA LEU A 479 -19.06 0.35 -2.02
C LEU A 479 -20.11 -0.74 -1.78
N LEU A 480 -19.87 -1.62 -0.81
CA LEU A 480 -20.65 -2.82 -0.56
C LEU A 480 -21.86 -2.57 0.38
N GLY A 481 -21.92 -1.41 1.05
CA GLY A 481 -23.08 -0.93 1.77
C GLY A 481 -23.18 -1.38 3.24
N SER A 482 -24.28 -0.99 3.90
CA SER A 482 -24.47 -1.13 5.34
C SER A 482 -24.45 -2.58 5.83
N GLY A 483 -25.07 -3.50 5.11
CA GLY A 483 -25.08 -4.91 5.49
C GLY A 483 -23.67 -5.54 5.54
N PHE A 484 -22.82 -5.21 4.56
CA PHE A 484 -21.42 -5.62 4.58
C PHE A 484 -20.68 -5.01 5.77
N ARG A 485 -20.90 -3.72 6.02
CA ARG A 485 -20.29 -3.00 7.14
C ARG A 485 -20.62 -3.64 8.49
N GLU A 486 -21.89 -3.97 8.72
CA GLU A 486 -22.35 -4.62 9.94
C GLU A 486 -21.74 -6.01 10.13
N ARG A 487 -21.70 -6.83 9.08
CA ARG A 487 -21.07 -8.15 9.12
C ARG A 487 -19.58 -8.06 9.43
N LEU A 488 -18.89 -7.12 8.83
CA LEU A 488 -17.44 -6.92 9.06
C LEU A 488 -17.17 -6.47 10.50
N ALA A 489 -17.92 -5.48 11.01
CA ALA A 489 -17.80 -5.02 12.39
C ALA A 489 -18.08 -6.14 13.41
N THR A 490 -19.14 -6.91 13.19
CA THR A 490 -19.50 -8.06 14.02
C THR A 490 -18.38 -9.11 14.00
N ARG A 491 -17.83 -9.43 12.83
CA ARG A 491 -16.72 -10.38 12.71
C ARG A 491 -15.49 -9.93 13.50
N ILE A 492 -15.14 -8.64 13.42
CA ILE A 492 -13.99 -8.09 14.16
C ILE A 492 -14.23 -8.24 15.66
N ARG A 493 -15.39 -7.82 16.18
CA ARG A 493 -15.71 -7.96 17.60
C ARG A 493 -15.73 -9.41 18.07
N THR A 494 -16.32 -10.30 17.28
CA THR A 494 -16.33 -11.75 17.57
C THR A 494 -14.92 -12.30 17.64
N SER A 495 -14.05 -11.92 16.73
CA SER A 495 -12.65 -12.40 16.73
C SER A 495 -11.85 -11.89 17.94
N TRP A 496 -12.15 -10.70 18.44
CA TRP A 496 -11.59 -10.18 19.69
C TRP A 496 -12.25 -10.75 20.96
N GLY A 497 -13.40 -11.39 20.82
CA GLY A 497 -14.18 -11.88 21.97
C GLY A 497 -14.72 -10.75 22.85
N THR A 498 -14.85 -9.53 22.34
CA THR A 498 -15.35 -8.38 23.07
C THR A 498 -16.05 -7.39 22.13
N GLU A 499 -17.09 -6.72 22.66
CA GLU A 499 -17.72 -5.59 21.97
C GLU A 499 -16.88 -4.31 22.02
N ARG A 500 -15.90 -4.26 22.91
CA ARG A 500 -15.06 -3.08 23.16
C ARG A 500 -13.83 -3.12 22.28
N VAL A 501 -13.99 -2.91 20.99
CA VAL A 501 -12.92 -2.80 20.02
C VAL A 501 -12.91 -1.40 19.44
N LEU A 502 -11.77 -0.71 19.50
CA LEU A 502 -11.56 0.62 18.95
C LEU A 502 -10.79 0.52 17.63
N GLU A 503 -11.12 1.41 16.73
CA GLU A 503 -10.44 1.52 15.44
C GLU A 503 -9.28 2.49 15.50
N ILE A 504 -8.10 2.03 15.10
CA ILE A 504 -6.93 2.89 14.88
C ILE A 504 -7.08 3.52 13.51
N GLN A 505 -7.25 4.84 13.48
CA GLN A 505 -7.26 5.62 12.25
C GLN A 505 -5.92 6.36 12.14
N ALA A 506 -5.23 6.17 11.02
CA ALA A 506 -3.95 6.82 10.77
C ALA A 506 -4.03 7.72 9.53
N SER A 507 -3.61 8.98 9.64
CA SER A 507 -3.54 9.92 8.52
C SER A 507 -2.43 9.57 7.52
N THR A 508 -1.48 8.75 7.94
CA THR A 508 -0.32 8.32 7.14
C THR A 508 -0.64 7.28 6.06
N GLU A 509 -1.91 7.01 5.78
CA GLU A 509 -2.27 6.12 4.68
C GLU A 509 -1.75 6.68 3.35
N CYS A 510 -0.88 5.90 2.70
CA CYS A 510 -0.23 6.27 1.43
C CYS A 510 -1.20 6.50 0.28
N ASN A 511 -2.44 6.06 0.42
CA ASN A 511 -3.48 6.21 -0.58
C ASN A 511 -4.77 6.62 0.10
N THR A 512 -5.20 7.84 -0.10
CA THR A 512 -6.40 8.40 0.50
C THR A 512 -7.69 7.65 0.14
N GLY A 513 -7.71 6.95 -0.99
CA GLY A 513 -8.81 6.04 -1.35
C GLY A 513 -8.84 4.77 -0.50
N GLN A 514 -7.73 4.47 0.13
CA GLN A 514 -7.56 3.36 1.08
C GLN A 514 -7.59 3.86 2.53
N ALA A 515 -7.51 5.17 2.74
CA ALA A 515 -7.74 5.77 4.04
C ALA A 515 -9.20 5.54 4.43
N VAL A 516 -9.42 4.46 5.11
CA VAL A 516 -10.75 4.08 5.53
C VAL A 516 -11.11 4.90 6.74
N SER A 517 -12.07 5.73 6.58
CA SER A 517 -12.76 6.13 7.74
C SER A 517 -14.00 5.33 7.88
N CYS A 518 -14.17 5.03 8.92
CA CYS A 518 -14.97 4.07 9.22
C CYS A 518 -16.32 4.22 9.83
N GLY A 519 -16.54 4.55 10.99
CA GLY A 519 -17.74 4.23 11.65
C GLY A 519 -18.07 2.74 11.54
N LEU A 520 -17.05 1.91 11.33
CA LEU A 520 -17.14 0.47 11.51
C LEU A 520 -17.10 0.14 12.99
N LEU A 521 -16.17 0.76 13.70
CA LEU A 521 -15.95 0.63 15.13
C LEU A 521 -15.79 2.04 15.72
N PRO A 522 -16.00 2.22 17.03
CA PRO A 522 -15.67 3.48 17.68
C PRO A 522 -14.19 3.83 17.46
N PRO A 523 -13.86 5.05 17.07
CA PRO A 523 -12.48 5.42 16.79
C PRO A 523 -11.67 5.61 18.07
N LEU A 524 -10.39 5.22 18.00
CA LEU A 524 -9.39 5.62 18.98
C LEU A 524 -8.96 7.05 18.64
N GLY A 525 -9.16 7.98 19.56
CA GLY A 525 -8.72 9.37 19.43
C GLY A 525 -7.21 9.47 19.57
N LEU A 526 -6.53 9.72 18.47
CA LEU A 526 -5.08 9.90 18.39
C LEU A 526 -4.73 11.37 18.27
N PRO A 527 -3.61 11.81 18.82
CA PRO A 527 -3.14 13.18 18.68
C PRO A 527 -2.89 13.54 17.21
N GLY A 528 -3.37 14.72 16.78
CA GLY A 528 -3.21 15.20 15.42
C GLY A 528 -4.09 14.54 14.36
N GLU A 529 -4.88 13.54 14.75
CA GLU A 529 -5.85 12.94 13.86
C GLU A 529 -7.20 13.67 13.94
N PRO A 530 -7.89 13.90 12.81
CA PRO A 530 -9.23 14.48 12.86
C PRO A 530 -10.15 13.56 13.67
N GLY A 531 -10.46 13.98 14.89
CA GLY A 531 -11.25 13.17 15.84
C GLY A 531 -12.72 13.19 15.54
N ALA A 532 -13.37 12.03 15.51
CA ALA A 532 -14.81 11.94 15.62
C ALA A 532 -15.25 12.34 17.04
N PRO A 533 -16.42 12.99 17.23
CA PRO A 533 -16.89 13.36 18.56
C PRO A 533 -17.00 12.18 19.53
N GLU A 534 -17.24 10.98 19.01
CA GLU A 534 -17.35 9.72 19.75
C GLU A 534 -15.99 9.02 19.97
N ALA A 535 -14.88 9.62 19.53
CA ALA A 535 -13.56 9.01 19.67
C ALA A 535 -13.18 8.84 21.15
N VAL A 536 -12.69 7.66 21.49
CA VAL A 536 -12.14 7.39 22.82
C VAL A 536 -10.68 7.88 22.84
N PRO A 537 -10.36 8.93 23.62
CA PRO A 537 -9.00 9.47 23.63
C PRO A 537 -7.99 8.43 24.11
N LEU A 538 -6.86 8.29 23.42
CA LEU A 538 -5.76 7.43 23.89
C LEU A 538 -5.29 7.81 25.29
N SER A 539 -5.38 9.08 25.64
CA SER A 539 -5.03 9.60 26.98
C SER A 539 -5.98 9.15 28.10
N SER A 540 -7.17 8.66 27.79
CA SER A 540 -8.09 8.08 28.77
C SER A 540 -7.83 6.60 29.04
N LEU A 541 -6.92 5.99 28.30
CA LEU A 541 -6.55 4.59 28.40
C LEU A 541 -5.20 4.45 29.11
N ARG A 542 -4.95 3.27 29.63
CA ARG A 542 -3.67 2.86 30.18
C ARG A 542 -3.15 1.64 29.43
N LEU A 543 -1.84 1.56 29.23
CA LEU A 543 -1.18 0.39 28.66
C LEU A 543 -0.74 -0.53 29.81
N VAL A 544 -1.12 -1.79 29.75
CA VAL A 544 -0.94 -2.77 30.83
C VAL A 544 -0.16 -3.97 30.29
N HIS A 545 0.79 -4.46 31.09
CA HIS A 545 1.49 -5.72 30.82
C HIS A 545 0.80 -6.87 31.53
N ASP A 546 0.45 -7.91 30.79
CA ASP A 546 0.01 -9.20 31.35
C ASP A 546 1.22 -10.12 31.54
N PRO A 547 1.65 -10.41 32.78
CA PRO A 547 2.80 -11.26 33.02
C PRO A 547 2.57 -12.74 32.68
N ALA A 548 1.30 -13.18 32.63
CA ALA A 548 0.99 -14.59 32.34
C ALA A 548 1.23 -14.93 30.87
N THR A 549 0.97 -13.99 29.97
CA THR A 549 1.12 -14.15 28.52
C THR A 549 2.28 -13.33 27.96
N SER A 550 2.89 -12.48 28.79
CA SER A 550 3.90 -11.49 28.38
C SER A 550 3.40 -10.65 27.21
N THR A 551 2.18 -10.10 27.32
CA THR A 551 1.54 -9.27 26.30
C THR A 551 1.18 -7.88 26.83
N LEU A 552 0.98 -6.93 25.92
CA LEU A 552 0.52 -5.58 26.23
C LEU A 552 -0.89 -5.37 25.70
N PHE A 553 -1.71 -4.64 26.44
CA PHE A 553 -3.06 -4.26 26.03
C PHE A 553 -3.45 -2.90 26.59
N LEU A 554 -4.35 -2.22 25.88
CA LEU A 554 -4.99 -1.02 26.41
C LEU A 554 -6.17 -1.38 27.30
N ALA A 555 -6.39 -0.61 28.35
CA ALA A 555 -7.52 -0.75 29.26
C ALA A 555 -7.97 0.61 29.80
N ASP A 556 -9.24 0.70 30.18
CA ASP A 556 -9.80 1.73 31.05
C ASP A 556 -10.31 1.10 32.35
N ASP A 557 -11.16 1.84 33.08
CA ASP A 557 -11.72 1.34 34.34
C ASP A 557 -12.76 0.22 34.16
N ALA A 558 -13.32 0.09 32.95
CA ALA A 558 -14.25 -0.99 32.62
C ALA A 558 -13.52 -2.27 32.12
N GLY A 559 -12.20 -2.23 31.95
CA GLY A 559 -11.38 -3.38 31.57
C GLY A 559 -10.66 -3.25 30.22
N PRO A 560 -10.18 -4.37 29.65
CA PRO A 560 -9.41 -4.39 28.41
C PRO A 560 -10.20 -3.87 27.20
N VAL A 561 -9.48 -3.27 26.26
CA VAL A 561 -9.99 -2.74 25.01
C VAL A 561 -9.22 -3.39 23.85
N GLY A 562 -9.94 -3.97 22.90
CA GLY A 562 -9.37 -4.47 21.65
C GLY A 562 -9.06 -3.32 20.70
N LEU A 563 -8.12 -3.53 19.81
CA LEU A 563 -7.72 -2.56 18.80
C LEU A 563 -7.79 -3.16 17.40
N ALA A 564 -8.31 -2.41 16.44
CA ALA A 564 -8.33 -2.80 15.05
C ALA A 564 -7.72 -1.71 14.18
N TYR A 565 -6.55 -2.00 13.59
CA TYR A 565 -6.00 -1.17 12.52
C TYR A 565 -6.58 -1.66 11.20
N LEU A 566 -7.42 -0.83 10.58
CA LEU A 566 -8.13 -1.15 9.35
C LEU A 566 -7.49 -0.52 8.10
N GLY A 567 -6.38 0.17 8.25
CA GLY A 567 -5.58 0.71 7.15
C GLY A 567 -4.81 -0.34 6.37
N LEU A 568 -4.30 0.03 5.21
CA LEU A 568 -3.53 -0.84 4.31
C LEU A 568 -2.02 -0.56 4.32
N THR A 569 -1.60 0.51 4.96
CA THR A 569 -0.17 0.83 5.10
C THR A 569 0.48 -0.22 6.02
N PRO A 570 1.50 -0.93 5.54
CA PRO A 570 2.22 -1.87 6.39
C PRO A 570 2.81 -1.19 7.63
N GLN A 571 2.87 -1.90 8.75
CA GLN A 571 3.35 -1.40 10.03
C GLN A 571 4.68 -0.63 9.93
N TYR A 572 5.65 -1.16 9.20
CA TYR A 572 6.99 -0.57 9.04
C TYR A 572 7.02 0.71 8.18
N LEU A 573 5.93 1.06 7.49
CA LEU A 573 5.79 2.30 6.73
C LEU A 573 5.00 3.38 7.46
N LEU A 574 4.39 3.06 8.60
CA LEU A 574 3.59 4.03 9.37
C LEU A 574 4.44 5.08 10.07
N GLY A 575 5.68 4.80 10.38
CA GLY A 575 6.58 5.73 11.05
C GLY A 575 6.16 6.13 12.47
N GLY A 576 7.11 6.69 13.22
CA GLY A 576 6.88 7.24 14.55
C GLY A 576 6.16 6.29 15.52
N TYR A 577 5.36 6.83 16.42
CA TYR A 577 4.65 6.07 17.45
C TYR A 577 3.58 5.12 16.87
N LEU A 578 3.02 5.42 15.70
CA LEU A 578 2.00 4.59 15.08
C LEU A 578 2.53 3.21 14.70
N SER A 579 3.78 3.12 14.24
CA SER A 579 4.40 1.84 13.89
C SER A 579 4.45 0.86 15.08
N TRP A 580 4.50 1.38 16.30
CA TRP A 580 4.46 0.61 17.55
C TRP A 580 3.04 0.37 18.05
N LEU A 581 2.19 1.39 17.99
CA LEU A 581 0.80 1.28 18.44
C LEU A 581 0.02 0.20 17.70
N VAL A 582 0.20 0.10 16.38
CA VAL A 582 -0.51 -0.88 15.54
C VAL A 582 -0.14 -2.33 15.86
N LEU A 583 1.01 -2.57 16.51
CA LEU A 583 1.37 -3.90 16.98
C LEU A 583 0.42 -4.44 18.06
N LEU A 584 -0.30 -3.57 18.77
CA LEU A 584 -1.36 -4.01 19.69
C LEU A 584 -2.58 -4.56 18.93
N SER A 585 -2.80 -4.11 17.70
CA SER A 585 -3.84 -4.64 16.83
C SER A 585 -3.41 -5.94 16.14
N ASP A 586 -2.15 -6.02 15.72
CA ASP A 586 -1.63 -7.11 14.92
C ASP A 586 -0.18 -7.47 15.29
N PRO A 587 0.02 -8.24 16.37
CA PRO A 587 1.34 -8.64 16.86
C PRO A 587 1.94 -9.84 16.11
N TRP A 588 1.33 -10.29 15.00
CA TRP A 588 1.67 -11.55 14.37
C TRP A 588 2.63 -11.39 13.18
N SER A 589 3.65 -12.21 13.13
CA SER A 589 4.42 -12.51 11.92
C SER A 589 3.72 -13.62 11.13
N ARG A 590 3.63 -13.44 9.80
CA ARG A 590 2.98 -14.38 8.86
C ARG A 590 3.87 -14.54 7.64
N LEU A 591 4.92 -15.32 7.78
CA LEU A 591 5.93 -15.50 6.75
C LEU A 591 6.09 -16.98 6.33
N PRO A 592 4.99 -17.68 5.96
CA PRO A 592 5.14 -19.03 5.46
C PRO A 592 5.93 -19.03 4.17
N PRO A 593 7.02 -19.81 4.07
CA PRO A 593 7.98 -19.72 2.97
C PRO A 593 7.42 -20.18 1.63
N PHE A 594 6.26 -20.80 1.65
CA PHE A 594 5.61 -21.28 0.44
C PHE A 594 4.68 -20.26 -0.20
N ALA A 595 4.35 -19.15 0.48
CA ALA A 595 3.38 -18.18 -0.03
C ALA A 595 4.02 -17.01 -0.76
N ASP A 596 5.25 -16.74 -0.48
CA ASP A 596 5.99 -15.66 -1.12
C ASP A 596 7.23 -16.22 -1.81
N HIS A 597 7.12 -16.30 -3.12
CA HIS A 597 8.22 -16.67 -3.99
C HIS A 597 9.48 -15.89 -3.72
N TRP A 598 9.30 -14.64 -3.40
CA TRP A 598 10.39 -13.72 -3.23
C TRP A 598 11.10 -13.91 -1.89
N THR A 599 10.33 -14.03 -0.80
CA THR A 599 10.86 -14.22 0.54
C THR A 599 11.56 -15.57 0.67
N SER A 600 10.99 -16.62 0.11
CA SER A 600 11.61 -17.95 0.12
C SER A 600 12.91 -17.96 -0.69
N ARG A 601 12.96 -17.30 -1.86
CA ARG A 601 14.17 -17.19 -2.67
C ARG A 601 15.26 -16.36 -2.04
N ARG A 602 14.90 -15.26 -1.38
CA ARG A 602 15.87 -14.44 -0.66
C ARG A 602 16.52 -15.22 0.48
N ARG A 603 15.79 -16.17 1.09
CA ARG A 603 16.36 -17.12 2.05
C ARG A 603 17.31 -18.10 1.37
N ASP A 604 16.87 -18.72 0.27
CA ASP A 604 17.68 -19.69 -0.50
C ASP A 604 18.99 -19.08 -1.01
N LEU A 605 18.97 -17.79 -1.31
CA LEU A 605 20.14 -17.06 -1.84
C LEU A 605 20.94 -16.33 -0.76
N ASN A 606 20.57 -16.40 0.53
CA ASN A 606 21.17 -15.60 1.59
C ASN A 606 21.24 -14.09 1.25
N GLY A 607 20.26 -13.58 0.50
CA GLY A 607 20.21 -12.21 0.03
C GLY A 607 21.08 -11.88 -1.19
N SER A 608 21.81 -12.84 -1.74
CA SER A 608 22.61 -12.67 -2.95
C SER A 608 21.77 -12.85 -4.22
N LEU A 609 22.22 -12.26 -5.34
CA LEU A 609 21.64 -12.54 -6.65
C LEU A 609 22.30 -13.80 -7.22
N PRO A 610 21.56 -14.67 -7.96
CA PRO A 610 22.16 -15.83 -8.58
C PRO A 610 23.08 -15.43 -9.73
N ASP A 611 24.25 -16.07 -9.82
CA ASP A 611 25.18 -15.95 -10.96
C ASP A 611 24.75 -16.87 -12.12
N GLU A 612 23.95 -17.87 -11.83
CA GLU A 612 23.44 -18.87 -12.79
C GLU A 612 21.91 -18.92 -12.78
N VAL A 613 21.34 -19.53 -13.82
CA VAL A 613 19.88 -19.72 -13.89
C VAL A 613 19.44 -20.71 -12.81
N MET A 614 18.47 -20.28 -11.99
CA MET A 614 17.86 -21.14 -10.98
C MET A 614 16.45 -21.55 -11.39
N HIS A 615 16.14 -22.81 -11.30
CA HIS A 615 14.81 -23.38 -11.47
C HIS A 615 14.25 -23.87 -10.13
N SER A 616 12.99 -23.59 -9.87
CA SER A 616 12.27 -24.11 -8.71
C SER A 616 10.96 -24.73 -9.18
N GLU A 617 10.77 -25.99 -8.88
CA GLU A 617 9.56 -26.73 -9.25
C GLU A 617 8.32 -26.20 -8.51
N ARG A 618 7.15 -26.42 -9.11
CA ARG A 618 5.86 -26.15 -8.48
C ARG A 618 5.71 -27.01 -7.23
N ASN A 619 5.24 -26.41 -6.13
CA ASN A 619 4.88 -27.13 -4.93
C ASN A 619 3.34 -27.20 -4.81
N VAL A 620 2.80 -28.40 -4.60
CA VAL A 620 1.35 -28.62 -4.53
C VAL A 620 1.05 -29.49 -3.30
N ALA A 621 0.10 -29.03 -2.49
CA ALA A 621 -0.46 -29.77 -1.37
C ALA A 621 -1.94 -30.05 -1.67
N GLY A 622 -2.25 -31.31 -2.04
CA GLY A 622 -3.57 -31.64 -2.58
C GLY A 622 -3.85 -30.84 -3.87
N ARG A 623 -4.82 -29.95 -3.83
CA ARG A 623 -5.17 -29.02 -4.92
C ARG A 623 -4.54 -27.62 -4.77
N LEU A 624 -3.91 -27.34 -3.63
CA LEU A 624 -3.28 -26.05 -3.37
C LEU A 624 -1.93 -25.95 -4.05
N VAL A 625 -1.76 -24.97 -4.91
CA VAL A 625 -0.44 -24.54 -5.40
C VAL A 625 0.12 -23.55 -4.38
N THR A 626 1.00 -24.05 -3.52
CA THR A 626 1.63 -23.25 -2.46
C THR A 626 2.87 -22.51 -2.95
N ARG A 627 3.48 -22.99 -4.03
CA ARG A 627 4.56 -22.30 -4.74
C ARG A 627 4.41 -22.57 -6.24
N ARG A 628 4.41 -21.51 -7.03
CA ARG A 628 4.44 -21.61 -8.48
C ARG A 628 5.81 -22.05 -8.96
N GLU A 629 5.84 -22.77 -10.07
CA GLU A 629 7.07 -23.03 -10.80
C GLU A 629 7.71 -21.73 -11.26
N SER A 630 9.04 -21.65 -11.19
CA SER A 630 9.72 -20.41 -11.49
C SER A 630 11.17 -20.57 -11.90
N TRP A 631 11.65 -19.65 -12.72
CA TRP A 631 13.01 -19.53 -13.20
C TRP A 631 13.55 -18.16 -12.83
N THR A 632 14.76 -18.09 -12.32
CA THR A 632 15.45 -16.84 -12.02
C THR A 632 16.69 -16.74 -12.91
N PHE A 633 16.76 -15.67 -13.69
CA PHE A 633 17.84 -15.41 -14.62
C PHE A 633 18.70 -14.25 -14.11
N PRO A 634 20.05 -14.37 -14.18
CA PRO A 634 20.92 -13.23 -14.05
C PRO A 634 20.61 -12.17 -15.12
N ALA A 635 20.64 -10.88 -14.75
CA ALA A 635 20.27 -9.79 -15.66
C ALA A 635 21.12 -9.78 -16.94
N HIS A 636 22.41 -10.17 -16.86
CA HIS A 636 23.30 -10.21 -18.01
C HIS A 636 22.90 -11.23 -19.09
N GLN A 637 22.06 -12.22 -18.75
CA GLN A 637 21.54 -13.18 -19.73
C GLN A 637 20.26 -12.68 -20.46
N ILE A 638 19.48 -11.82 -19.82
CA ILE A 638 18.22 -11.32 -20.38
C ILE A 638 18.39 -9.95 -21.06
N ALA A 639 19.12 -9.03 -20.45
CA ALA A 639 19.27 -7.66 -20.97
C ALA A 639 19.76 -7.60 -22.44
N PRO A 640 20.76 -8.38 -22.88
CA PRO A 640 21.21 -8.35 -24.28
C PRO A 640 20.15 -8.84 -25.28
N LEU A 641 19.19 -9.65 -24.84
CA LEU A 641 18.10 -10.14 -25.69
C LEU A 641 17.08 -9.05 -25.97
N MET A 642 16.93 -8.12 -25.04
CA MET A 642 15.94 -7.04 -25.09
C MET A 642 16.41 -5.86 -25.95
N ASP A 643 17.71 -5.72 -26.21
CA ASP A 643 18.30 -4.63 -27.02
C ASP A 643 18.30 -4.91 -28.54
N ARG A 644 17.78 -6.05 -28.97
CA ARG A 644 17.72 -6.47 -30.38
C ARG A 644 16.46 -5.94 -31.06
N ASP A 645 16.39 -6.08 -32.40
CA ASP A 645 15.11 -5.94 -33.10
C ASP A 645 14.08 -6.97 -32.58
N LEU A 646 12.79 -6.68 -32.75
CA LEU A 646 11.74 -7.48 -32.12
C LEU A 646 11.71 -8.93 -32.64
N THR A 647 11.99 -9.13 -33.93
CA THR A 647 12.05 -10.47 -34.51
C THR A 647 13.18 -11.29 -33.93
N THR A 648 14.35 -10.68 -33.74
CA THR A 648 15.51 -11.33 -33.11
C THR A 648 15.23 -11.61 -31.63
N THR A 649 14.61 -10.69 -30.90
CA THR A 649 14.20 -10.90 -29.52
C THR A 649 13.25 -12.09 -29.40
N LEU A 650 12.23 -12.16 -30.27
CA LEU A 650 11.27 -13.26 -30.29
C LEU A 650 11.95 -14.62 -30.45
N LEU A 651 12.89 -14.71 -31.42
CA LEU A 651 13.65 -15.95 -31.65
C LEU A 651 14.48 -16.35 -30.44
N HIS A 652 15.22 -15.41 -29.86
CA HIS A 652 16.04 -15.69 -28.69
C HIS A 652 15.22 -16.04 -27.45
N MET A 653 14.07 -15.39 -27.26
CA MET A 653 13.17 -15.73 -26.15
C MET A 653 12.54 -17.11 -26.33
N ASP A 654 12.22 -17.50 -27.56
CA ASP A 654 11.73 -18.85 -27.85
C ASP A 654 12.83 -19.91 -27.66
N ASP A 655 14.06 -19.63 -28.06
CA ASP A 655 15.22 -20.51 -27.79
C ASP A 655 15.45 -20.66 -26.28
N LEU A 656 15.48 -19.55 -25.52
CA LEU A 656 15.63 -19.54 -24.07
C LEU A 656 14.51 -20.33 -23.41
N ARG A 657 13.26 -20.10 -23.83
CA ARG A 657 12.08 -20.81 -23.31
C ARG A 657 12.22 -22.32 -23.51
N LYS A 658 12.57 -22.76 -24.71
CA LYS A 658 12.76 -24.18 -25.04
C LYS A 658 13.92 -24.80 -24.26
N GLN A 659 15.03 -24.09 -24.14
CA GLN A 659 16.21 -24.54 -23.41
C GLN A 659 15.90 -24.86 -21.94
N TRP A 660 15.06 -24.02 -21.30
CA TRP A 660 14.77 -24.10 -19.87
C TRP A 660 13.36 -24.67 -19.56
N GLY A 661 12.62 -25.09 -20.55
CA GLY A 661 11.27 -25.62 -20.37
C GLY A 661 10.24 -24.58 -19.87
N ILE A 662 10.47 -23.29 -20.15
CA ILE A 662 9.58 -22.21 -19.70
C ILE A 662 8.28 -22.23 -20.53
N PRO A 663 7.10 -22.08 -19.89
CA PRO A 663 5.83 -21.92 -20.60
C PRO A 663 5.82 -20.69 -21.51
N THR A 664 4.91 -20.65 -22.49
CA THR A 664 4.73 -19.46 -23.35
C THR A 664 4.27 -18.24 -22.56
N GLU A 665 3.43 -18.45 -21.57
CA GLU A 665 2.85 -17.41 -20.73
C GLU A 665 3.42 -17.47 -19.31
N VAL A 666 3.96 -16.35 -18.83
CA VAL A 666 4.61 -16.25 -17.52
C VAL A 666 4.30 -14.90 -16.87
N PHE A 667 4.50 -14.83 -15.55
CA PHE A 667 4.59 -13.56 -14.85
C PHE A 667 6.07 -13.28 -14.56
N VAL A 668 6.55 -12.12 -14.98
CA VAL A 668 7.93 -11.69 -14.79
C VAL A 668 8.01 -10.69 -13.64
N HIS A 669 8.99 -10.91 -12.77
CA HIS A 669 9.40 -9.96 -11.74
C HIS A 669 10.82 -9.49 -12.02
N GLN A 670 11.04 -8.19 -11.94
CA GLN A 670 12.39 -7.64 -11.93
C GLN A 670 12.88 -7.57 -10.47
N HIS A 671 14.06 -8.15 -10.24
CA HIS A 671 14.75 -8.00 -8.97
C HIS A 671 15.82 -6.94 -9.08
N MET A 672 15.73 -5.94 -8.21
CA MET A 672 16.76 -4.92 -8.05
C MET A 672 17.41 -5.07 -6.67
N PRO A 673 18.73 -4.96 -6.55
CA PRO A 673 19.38 -4.83 -5.25
C PRO A 673 18.78 -3.64 -4.50
N SER A 674 18.67 -3.71 -3.21
CA SER A 674 17.86 -2.88 -2.29
C SER A 674 18.19 -1.38 -2.22
N GLN A 675 18.88 -0.81 -3.16
CA GLN A 675 19.19 0.63 -3.21
C GLN A 675 18.31 1.33 -4.25
N GLY A 676 17.19 1.88 -3.81
CA GLY A 676 16.42 2.84 -4.58
C GLY A 676 15.39 2.27 -5.56
N ALA A 677 15.04 0.99 -5.49
CA ALA A 677 13.97 0.43 -6.31
C ALA A 677 12.60 1.00 -5.90
N THR A 678 11.91 1.61 -6.83
CA THR A 678 10.52 2.03 -6.62
C THR A 678 9.61 0.81 -6.43
N PHE A 679 8.56 0.95 -5.65
CA PHE A 679 7.57 -0.11 -5.36
C PHE A 679 7.01 -0.79 -6.62
N ASP A 680 7.00 -0.10 -7.76
CA ASP A 680 6.50 -0.62 -9.04
C ASP A 680 7.38 -1.66 -9.71
N GLN A 681 8.66 -1.66 -9.42
CA GLN A 681 9.61 -2.61 -10.02
C GLN A 681 9.45 -4.04 -9.48
N HIS A 682 8.74 -4.20 -8.35
CA HIS A 682 8.49 -5.50 -7.73
C HIS A 682 7.14 -6.13 -8.11
N LYS A 683 6.28 -5.41 -8.85
CA LYS A 683 4.97 -5.95 -9.23
C LYS A 683 5.10 -6.92 -10.41
N PRO A 684 4.50 -8.12 -10.32
CA PRO A 684 4.53 -9.07 -11.43
C PRO A 684 3.86 -8.49 -12.68
N ARG A 685 4.49 -8.71 -13.83
CA ARG A 685 3.92 -8.41 -15.14
C ARG A 685 3.69 -9.69 -15.92
N TYR A 686 2.53 -9.78 -16.53
CA TYR A 686 2.23 -10.85 -17.46
C TYR A 686 3.03 -10.65 -18.75
N VAL A 687 3.60 -11.73 -19.25
CA VAL A 687 4.36 -11.78 -20.49
C VAL A 687 4.01 -13.07 -21.24
N ASP A 688 3.52 -12.91 -22.46
CA ASP A 688 3.49 -13.97 -23.45
C ASP A 688 4.80 -13.90 -24.26
N LEU A 689 5.66 -14.89 -24.10
CA LEU A 689 6.97 -14.95 -24.70
C LEU A 689 6.91 -15.21 -26.23
N THR A 690 5.74 -15.50 -26.76
CA THR A 690 5.49 -15.71 -28.20
C THR A 690 4.81 -14.50 -28.86
N SER A 691 4.37 -13.51 -28.09
CA SER A 691 3.65 -12.35 -28.58
C SER A 691 4.57 -11.14 -28.77
N PRO A 692 4.68 -10.59 -29.99
CA PRO A 692 5.46 -9.38 -30.25
C PRO A 692 5.09 -8.17 -29.40
N VAL A 693 3.78 -7.91 -29.21
CA VAL A 693 3.33 -6.77 -28.39
C VAL A 693 3.67 -6.96 -26.90
N SER A 694 3.65 -8.20 -26.42
CA SER A 694 4.03 -8.54 -25.05
C SER A 694 5.52 -8.30 -24.81
N LEU A 695 6.38 -8.74 -25.74
CA LEU A 695 7.81 -8.49 -25.69
C LEU A 695 8.16 -7.00 -25.85
N LEU A 696 7.40 -6.28 -26.68
CA LEU A 696 7.52 -4.82 -26.79
C LEU A 696 7.18 -4.13 -25.45
N ALA A 697 6.18 -4.62 -24.72
CA ALA A 697 5.83 -4.12 -23.40
C ALA A 697 6.89 -4.44 -22.35
N LEU A 698 7.50 -5.62 -22.43
CA LEU A 698 8.58 -6.03 -21.53
C LEU A 698 9.83 -5.17 -21.70
N ARG A 699 10.20 -4.78 -22.91
CA ARG A 699 11.32 -3.88 -23.20
C ARG A 699 11.22 -2.50 -22.54
N GLY A 700 10.04 -2.03 -22.31
CA GLY A 700 9.80 -0.73 -21.68
C GLY A 700 9.85 -0.75 -20.15
N TRP A 701 10.21 -1.89 -19.59
CA TRP A 701 10.25 -2.13 -18.14
C TRP A 701 11.73 -2.06 -17.57
#